data_245251a55b017f3b44b951313eab13dd
#
_entry.id   245251a55b017f3b44b951313eab13dd
#
_cell.length_a   1.000
_cell.length_b   1.000
_cell.length_c   1.000
_cell.angle_alpha   90.00
_cell.angle_beta   90.00
_cell.angle_gamma   90.00
#
_symmetry.space_group_name_H-M   'P 1'
#
loop_
_entity.id
_entity.type
_entity.pdbx_description
1 polymer ?
#
loop_
_entity_poly.entity_id
_entity_poly.type
_entity_poly.pdbx_seq_one_letter_code
_entity_poly.pdbx_strand_id
1 'polypeptide(L)'
;MNVSFSTRGWQQIPWEQQVQMAETMRFGGVELYNVHKTPELTGRGGPLHRYTAAATARELWQKGLCIPCFDTACDIAGEDCTETVTALMQLAHDVQCPYVSVTARRDDDARISAALEALLPAAEAQGITILLKTSGVFSDTARLRALLDAFACDQLGALWDMHHPYRDHGESADTTIKNLGAYVRHVHLRDSDDDGSYDLIGEGTMPVGSMMQALSSIDYDGFISLEWKPEWMPDLTDPEVIFPHFVNYMHRFDSPRGKKKTLYDNAAHTGKFVWKKDSLISETFPQVLDRMVEEFPDQYAFKYTTLDYTRTYAQFRDDVDDFARALVSLGVRRGSKVAIWATNVPAWFITFWAATKIGAVLVTVNTAYKIHEAEYLLRQSDTHTLVMIDHCLDSNYREIIQTLCPELAAAKPGSALHCRKLPFLRSVITVGFRMPGCLTFDEAMDRANLVPREQILRMAAGVRPDDVCNMQYTSGTTGFPKGVMLTHYNVVNDGKCIGDRMDLSTADRMMIQVPMFHCFGMVLSMTSCMTHGATLCPMPYFSAKVSLACINQERITCFNGVPTMFIAMFNHPDYKKTDFSYMRTGIMAGSGCPPELMRRAAQPDEMHMTDIVSVYGQTESAPGSTMSACGDPLDLRCNTVGYAFPHIECKVIDPETGEEVPDGVNGEFCSRGYNTMKGYYKMPEATAATVDKEGWLHSG
;
A
#
# COMPACT_ATOMS: atom_id res chain seq x y z
N MET A 1 -5.10 -16.75 7.53
CA MET A 1 -4.13 -17.82 7.26
C MET A 1 -3.78 -17.84 5.78
N ASN A 2 -2.50 -17.98 5.39
CA ASN A 2 -2.11 -17.96 3.97
C ASN A 2 -2.10 -19.40 3.43
N VAL A 3 -2.77 -19.63 2.31
CA VAL A 3 -2.80 -20.94 1.68
C VAL A 3 -2.07 -20.92 0.34
N SER A 4 -1.35 -21.99 0.04
CA SER A 4 -0.70 -22.26 -1.24
C SER A 4 -0.89 -23.73 -1.63
N PHE A 5 -0.50 -24.07 -2.84
CA PHE A 5 -0.42 -25.48 -3.25
C PHE A 5 0.95 -25.77 -3.85
N SER A 6 1.40 -27.01 -3.70
CA SER A 6 2.63 -27.47 -4.32
C SER A 6 2.39 -27.89 -5.78
N THR A 7 3.24 -27.47 -6.68
CA THR A 7 3.20 -27.90 -8.10
C THR A 7 3.46 -29.39 -8.30
N ARG A 8 3.77 -30.14 -7.24
CA ARG A 8 4.07 -31.57 -7.26
C ARG A 8 2.99 -32.41 -7.93
N GLY A 9 1.74 -32.11 -7.65
CA GLY A 9 0.59 -32.83 -8.18
C GLY A 9 0.15 -32.40 -9.58
N TRP A 10 0.68 -31.28 -10.10
CA TRP A 10 0.17 -30.58 -11.26
C TRP A 10 1.23 -30.30 -12.32
N GLN A 11 2.31 -31.09 -12.35
CA GLN A 11 3.44 -30.89 -13.26
C GLN A 11 3.06 -30.94 -14.75
N GLN A 12 1.95 -31.60 -15.09
CA GLN A 12 1.41 -31.66 -16.45
C GLN A 12 0.61 -30.40 -16.85
N ILE A 13 0.27 -29.54 -15.89
CA ILE A 13 -0.46 -28.29 -16.15
C ILE A 13 0.55 -27.18 -16.42
N PRO A 14 0.42 -26.42 -17.54
CA PRO A 14 1.31 -25.30 -17.84
C PRO A 14 1.34 -24.26 -16.70
N TRP A 15 2.50 -23.65 -16.48
CA TRP A 15 2.72 -22.67 -15.43
C TRP A 15 1.67 -21.54 -15.42
N GLU A 16 1.38 -20.96 -16.59
CA GLU A 16 0.41 -19.87 -16.73
C GLU A 16 -0.99 -20.28 -16.24
N GLN A 17 -1.39 -21.53 -16.52
CA GLN A 17 -2.67 -22.06 -16.04
C GLN A 17 -2.65 -22.28 -14.53
N GLN A 18 -1.55 -22.77 -13.95
CA GLN A 18 -1.42 -22.92 -12.51
C GLN A 18 -1.53 -21.57 -11.78
N VAL A 19 -0.90 -20.53 -12.32
CA VAL A 19 -1.00 -19.16 -11.80
C VAL A 19 -2.42 -18.61 -11.91
N GLN A 20 -3.10 -18.85 -13.04
CA GLN A 20 -4.48 -18.44 -13.22
C GLN A 20 -5.43 -19.15 -12.24
N MET A 21 -5.22 -20.45 -12.02
CA MET A 21 -5.99 -21.22 -11.04
C MET A 21 -5.76 -20.72 -9.62
N ALA A 22 -4.51 -20.44 -9.25
CA ALA A 22 -4.17 -19.86 -7.95
C ALA A 22 -4.92 -18.54 -7.70
N GLU A 23 -4.91 -17.64 -8.69
CA GLU A 23 -5.60 -16.35 -8.63
C GLU A 23 -7.13 -16.54 -8.52
N THR A 24 -7.71 -17.37 -9.38
CA THR A 24 -9.16 -17.60 -9.44
C THR A 24 -9.68 -18.26 -8.16
N MET A 25 -8.93 -19.22 -7.61
CA MET A 25 -9.32 -20.00 -6.43
C MET A 25 -8.81 -19.41 -5.10
N ARG A 26 -8.25 -18.20 -5.14
CA ARG A 26 -7.87 -17.42 -3.94
C ARG A 26 -6.74 -18.01 -3.11
N PHE A 27 -5.80 -18.67 -3.74
CA PHE A 27 -4.52 -18.95 -3.08
C PHE A 27 -3.70 -17.66 -2.94
N GLY A 28 -2.85 -17.62 -1.91
CA GLY A 28 -1.85 -16.56 -1.75
C GLY A 28 -0.51 -16.88 -2.40
N GLY A 29 -0.28 -18.14 -2.81
CA GLY A 29 0.99 -18.56 -3.40
C GLY A 29 0.95 -19.88 -4.15
N VAL A 30 2.01 -20.12 -4.93
CA VAL A 30 2.27 -21.38 -5.62
C VAL A 30 3.65 -21.87 -5.23
N GLU A 31 3.73 -23.00 -4.52
CA GLU A 31 4.99 -23.61 -4.12
C GLU A 31 5.56 -24.43 -5.27
N LEU A 32 6.83 -24.23 -5.56
CA LEU A 32 7.50 -24.91 -6.67
C LEU A 32 8.21 -26.19 -6.20
N TYR A 33 7.82 -27.31 -6.80
CA TYR A 33 8.41 -28.62 -6.52
C TYR A 33 9.39 -29.05 -7.60
N ASN A 34 10.60 -29.44 -7.18
CA ASN A 34 11.62 -30.11 -8.02
C ASN A 34 11.95 -29.34 -9.33
N VAL A 35 12.01 -28.02 -9.23
CA VAL A 35 12.13 -27.06 -10.36
C VAL A 35 13.31 -27.37 -11.29
N HIS A 36 14.45 -27.84 -10.75
CA HIS A 36 15.63 -28.15 -11.54
C HIS A 36 15.45 -29.32 -12.52
N LYS A 37 14.43 -30.16 -12.31
CA LYS A 37 14.04 -31.28 -13.18
C LYS A 37 12.83 -30.98 -14.06
N THR A 38 12.33 -29.74 -14.00
CA THR A 38 11.17 -29.31 -14.77
C THR A 38 11.62 -28.32 -15.84
N PRO A 39 12.00 -28.79 -17.07
CA PRO A 39 12.59 -27.96 -18.11
C PRO A 39 11.70 -26.79 -18.54
N GLU A 40 10.39 -26.95 -18.48
CA GLU A 40 9.41 -25.93 -18.84
C GLU A 40 9.49 -24.69 -17.96
N LEU A 41 9.88 -24.85 -16.69
CA LEU A 41 9.99 -23.73 -15.74
C LEU A 41 11.36 -23.04 -15.82
N THR A 42 12.44 -23.79 -16.01
CA THR A 42 13.81 -23.28 -16.01
C THR A 42 14.45 -23.18 -17.38
N GLY A 43 13.83 -23.76 -18.41
CA GLY A 43 14.29 -23.71 -19.77
C GLY A 43 14.22 -22.32 -20.40
N ARG A 44 14.90 -22.14 -21.54
CA ARG A 44 14.90 -20.87 -22.27
C ARG A 44 13.48 -20.51 -22.71
N GLY A 45 13.01 -19.38 -22.22
CA GLY A 45 11.62 -18.92 -22.42
C GLY A 45 10.63 -19.33 -21.31
N GLY A 46 11.06 -20.14 -20.35
CA GLY A 46 10.26 -20.49 -19.17
C GLY A 46 10.20 -19.35 -18.12
N PRO A 47 9.22 -19.40 -17.22
CA PRO A 47 8.97 -18.34 -16.24
C PRO A 47 10.12 -18.14 -15.26
N LEU A 48 10.93 -19.15 -15.00
CA LEU A 48 12.08 -19.10 -14.08
C LEU A 48 13.43 -19.12 -14.84
N HIS A 49 13.41 -18.88 -16.14
CA HIS A 49 14.65 -18.68 -16.86
C HIS A 49 15.40 -17.47 -16.31
N ARG A 50 16.73 -17.53 -16.23
CA ARG A 50 17.61 -16.53 -15.60
C ARG A 50 17.26 -15.07 -15.94
N TYR A 51 16.87 -14.79 -17.18
CA TYR A 51 16.52 -13.43 -17.63
C TYR A 51 15.05 -13.06 -17.44
N THR A 52 14.20 -14.03 -17.03
CA THR A 52 12.75 -13.82 -16.85
C THR A 52 12.28 -13.99 -15.41
N ALA A 53 13.12 -14.50 -14.50
CA ALA A 53 12.76 -14.73 -13.11
C ALA A 53 12.18 -13.49 -12.42
N ALA A 54 12.83 -12.33 -12.60
CA ALA A 54 12.33 -11.06 -12.05
C ALA A 54 10.99 -10.62 -12.68
N ALA A 55 10.73 -10.96 -13.94
CA ALA A 55 9.45 -10.68 -14.59
C ALA A 55 8.35 -11.58 -14.01
N THR A 56 8.64 -12.86 -13.81
CA THR A 56 7.73 -13.80 -13.14
C THR A 56 7.39 -13.36 -11.72
N ALA A 57 8.38 -12.94 -10.94
CA ALA A 57 8.15 -12.40 -9.60
C ALA A 57 7.19 -11.20 -9.65
N ARG A 58 7.39 -10.26 -10.58
CA ARG A 58 6.49 -9.11 -10.75
C ARG A 58 5.07 -9.52 -11.17
N GLU A 59 4.94 -10.49 -12.09
CA GLU A 59 3.64 -10.99 -12.52
C GLU A 59 2.86 -11.63 -11.38
N LEU A 60 3.47 -12.53 -10.64
CA LEU A 60 2.85 -13.18 -9.48
C LEU A 60 2.41 -12.13 -8.46
N TRP A 61 3.27 -11.20 -8.19
CA TRP A 61 3.01 -10.13 -7.26
C TRP A 61 1.86 -9.19 -7.70
N GLN A 62 1.74 -8.85 -9.01
CA GLN A 62 0.60 -8.12 -9.55
C GLN A 62 -0.73 -8.86 -9.38
N LYS A 63 -0.69 -10.18 -9.33
CA LYS A 63 -1.85 -11.05 -9.08
C LYS A 63 -2.11 -11.31 -7.59
N GLY A 64 -1.30 -10.72 -6.69
CA GLY A 64 -1.35 -10.95 -5.24
C GLY A 64 -0.88 -12.36 -4.85
N LEU A 65 -0.01 -12.95 -5.67
CA LEU A 65 0.57 -14.27 -5.47
C LEU A 65 2.06 -14.16 -5.19
N CYS A 66 2.63 -15.17 -4.51
CA CYS A 66 4.07 -15.32 -4.35
C CYS A 66 4.48 -16.80 -4.54
N ILE A 67 5.80 -17.03 -4.53
CA ILE A 67 6.36 -18.37 -4.40
C ILE A 67 6.83 -18.51 -2.95
N PRO A 68 6.07 -19.21 -2.08
CA PRO A 68 6.39 -19.26 -0.65
C PRO A 68 7.59 -20.16 -0.35
N CYS A 69 7.84 -21.19 -1.15
CA CYS A 69 8.92 -22.14 -0.95
C CYS A 69 9.30 -22.82 -2.26
N PHE A 70 10.60 -23.15 -2.41
CA PHE A 70 11.10 -24.12 -3.37
C PHE A 70 11.31 -25.46 -2.67
N ASP A 71 10.44 -26.45 -2.91
CA ASP A 71 10.69 -27.82 -2.48
C ASP A 71 11.61 -28.50 -3.50
N THR A 72 12.86 -28.67 -3.12
CA THR A 72 13.88 -29.23 -4.03
C THR A 72 13.77 -30.72 -4.23
N ALA A 73 13.07 -31.42 -3.33
CA ALA A 73 13.08 -32.88 -3.22
C ALA A 73 14.50 -33.50 -3.09
N CYS A 74 15.54 -32.70 -2.84
CA CYS A 74 16.89 -33.17 -2.64
C CYS A 74 17.06 -33.88 -1.27
N ASP A 75 17.78 -34.98 -1.26
CA ASP A 75 18.25 -35.58 -0.03
C ASP A 75 19.54 -34.86 0.41
N ILE A 76 19.50 -34.20 1.58
CA ILE A 76 20.60 -33.37 2.08
C ILE A 76 21.91 -34.17 2.24
N ALA A 77 21.84 -35.47 2.51
CA ALA A 77 22.99 -36.39 2.55
C ALA A 77 23.38 -36.95 1.17
N GLY A 78 22.73 -36.49 0.07
CA GLY A 78 23.03 -36.90 -1.30
C GLY A 78 24.26 -36.20 -1.87
N GLU A 79 24.93 -36.84 -2.85
CA GLU A 79 26.20 -36.34 -3.43
C GLU A 79 26.01 -35.03 -4.21
N ASP A 80 24.86 -34.84 -4.91
CA ASP A 80 24.59 -33.69 -5.77
C ASP A 80 23.79 -32.58 -5.05
N CYS A 81 23.47 -32.76 -3.75
CA CYS A 81 22.56 -31.85 -3.05
C CYS A 81 23.15 -30.45 -2.94
N THR A 82 24.38 -30.31 -2.54
CA THR A 82 24.98 -28.97 -2.30
C THR A 82 25.03 -28.13 -3.56
N GLU A 83 25.42 -28.70 -4.70
CA GLU A 83 25.45 -27.98 -5.99
C GLU A 83 24.04 -27.59 -6.45
N THR A 84 23.12 -28.54 -6.41
CA THR A 84 21.70 -28.30 -6.81
C THR A 84 21.02 -27.23 -5.94
N VAL A 85 21.16 -27.33 -4.61
CA VAL A 85 20.54 -26.41 -3.68
C VAL A 85 21.14 -25.01 -3.80
N THR A 86 22.45 -24.88 -4.00
CA THR A 86 23.13 -23.60 -4.22
C THR A 86 22.59 -22.89 -5.48
N ALA A 87 22.42 -23.63 -6.59
CA ALA A 87 21.85 -23.08 -7.81
C ALA A 87 20.38 -22.67 -7.64
N LEU A 88 19.58 -23.45 -6.88
CA LEU A 88 18.19 -23.13 -6.60
C LEU A 88 18.03 -21.96 -5.62
N MET A 89 18.94 -21.76 -4.68
CA MET A 89 18.93 -20.57 -3.80
C MET A 89 19.12 -19.29 -4.61
N GLN A 90 20.00 -19.27 -5.63
CA GLN A 90 20.13 -18.12 -6.52
C GLN A 90 18.81 -17.84 -7.27
N LEU A 91 18.16 -18.88 -7.79
CA LEU A 91 16.89 -18.72 -8.49
C LEU A 91 15.76 -18.27 -7.54
N ALA A 92 15.74 -18.79 -6.32
CA ALA A 92 14.81 -18.39 -5.27
C ALA A 92 14.97 -16.90 -4.92
N HIS A 93 16.23 -16.44 -4.77
CA HIS A 93 16.54 -15.02 -4.58
C HIS A 93 15.99 -14.16 -5.74
N ASP A 94 16.24 -14.57 -6.98
CA ASP A 94 15.82 -13.81 -8.17
C ASP A 94 14.27 -13.68 -8.31
N VAL A 95 13.51 -14.64 -7.77
CA VAL A 95 12.06 -14.61 -7.72
C VAL A 95 11.47 -14.18 -6.38
N GLN A 96 12.32 -13.71 -5.45
CA GLN A 96 11.91 -13.28 -4.10
C GLN A 96 11.21 -14.37 -3.27
N CYS A 97 11.61 -15.63 -3.48
CA CYS A 97 11.17 -16.76 -2.67
C CYS A 97 12.07 -16.88 -1.42
N PRO A 98 11.52 -16.84 -0.19
CA PRO A 98 12.35 -16.80 1.02
C PRO A 98 12.93 -18.15 1.42
N TYR A 99 12.36 -19.27 0.94
CA TYR A 99 12.65 -20.59 1.47
C TYR A 99 13.01 -21.59 0.38
N VAL A 100 14.02 -22.42 0.69
CA VAL A 100 14.39 -23.59 -0.10
C VAL A 100 14.39 -24.80 0.82
N SER A 101 13.57 -25.82 0.55
CA SER A 101 13.46 -27.00 1.40
C SER A 101 14.25 -28.18 0.88
N VAL A 102 14.76 -28.98 1.81
CA VAL A 102 15.47 -30.24 1.56
C VAL A 102 14.94 -31.35 2.48
N THR A 103 15.12 -32.60 2.07
CA THR A 103 14.77 -33.78 2.87
C THR A 103 15.99 -34.49 3.41
N ALA A 104 15.85 -35.27 4.47
CA ALA A 104 16.89 -36.17 4.97
C ALA A 104 16.37 -37.62 4.95
N ARG A 105 16.76 -38.38 3.95
CA ARG A 105 16.34 -39.78 3.77
C ARG A 105 17.30 -40.77 4.34
N ARG A 106 18.59 -40.39 4.41
CA ARG A 106 19.67 -41.23 4.92
C ARG A 106 19.98 -40.85 6.37
N ASP A 107 20.14 -41.85 7.19
CA ASP A 107 20.55 -41.69 8.59
C ASP A 107 22.07 -41.50 8.68
N ASP A 108 22.54 -40.29 8.34
CA ASP A 108 23.97 -39.92 8.33
C ASP A 108 24.12 -38.45 8.80
N ASP A 109 24.13 -38.27 10.10
CA ASP A 109 24.24 -36.95 10.73
C ASP A 109 25.52 -36.20 10.34
N ALA A 110 26.62 -36.92 10.10
CA ALA A 110 27.88 -36.29 9.70
C ALA A 110 27.82 -35.70 8.31
N ARG A 111 27.17 -36.38 7.35
CA ARG A 111 26.97 -35.87 6.00
C ARG A 111 25.95 -34.74 5.98
N ILE A 112 24.87 -34.87 6.77
CA ILE A 112 23.87 -33.81 6.89
C ILE A 112 24.51 -32.52 7.39
N SER A 113 25.30 -32.61 8.48
CA SER A 113 25.97 -31.44 9.05
C SER A 113 26.97 -30.82 8.08
N ALA A 114 27.79 -31.63 7.41
CA ALA A 114 28.77 -31.15 6.43
C ALA A 114 28.12 -30.47 5.23
N ALA A 115 26.96 -30.96 4.75
CA ALA A 115 26.22 -30.34 3.68
C ALA A 115 25.63 -29.01 4.11
N LEU A 116 25.10 -28.91 5.33
CA LEU A 116 24.59 -27.65 5.88
C LEU A 116 25.69 -26.61 6.07
N GLU A 117 26.85 -27.00 6.63
CA GLU A 117 28.02 -26.12 6.75
C GLU A 117 28.46 -25.54 5.39
N ALA A 118 28.38 -26.34 4.34
CA ALA A 118 28.71 -25.91 2.98
C ALA A 118 27.65 -24.96 2.36
N LEU A 119 26.38 -25.14 2.69
CA LEU A 119 25.26 -24.37 2.10
C LEU A 119 24.99 -23.04 2.82
N LEU A 120 25.17 -23.00 4.15
CA LEU A 120 24.77 -21.83 4.95
C LEU A 120 25.43 -20.50 4.54
N PRO A 121 26.73 -20.44 4.15
CA PRO A 121 27.31 -19.17 3.69
C PRO A 121 26.65 -18.61 2.42
N ALA A 122 26.21 -19.48 1.52
CA ALA A 122 25.49 -19.06 0.32
C ALA A 122 24.04 -18.64 0.66
N ALA A 123 23.40 -19.32 1.59
CA ALA A 123 22.07 -18.99 2.08
C ALA A 123 22.05 -17.59 2.75
N GLU A 124 23.05 -17.29 3.58
CA GLU A 124 23.22 -15.98 4.22
C GLU A 124 23.45 -14.88 3.18
N ALA A 125 24.36 -15.10 2.24
CA ALA A 125 24.69 -14.12 1.19
C ALA A 125 23.50 -13.77 0.29
N GLN A 126 22.56 -14.71 0.12
CA GLN A 126 21.37 -14.54 -0.74
C GLN A 126 20.10 -14.22 0.04
N GLY A 127 20.15 -14.17 1.38
CA GLY A 127 18.99 -13.94 2.22
C GLY A 127 17.95 -15.07 2.17
N ILE A 128 18.38 -16.31 1.92
CA ILE A 128 17.51 -17.49 1.84
C ILE A 128 17.59 -18.29 3.15
N THR A 129 16.46 -18.85 3.59
CA THR A 129 16.45 -19.82 4.70
C THR A 129 16.26 -21.24 4.13
N ILE A 130 17.15 -22.14 4.50
CA ILE A 130 17.06 -23.56 4.18
C ILE A 130 16.11 -24.22 5.18
N LEU A 131 15.12 -24.94 4.67
CA LEU A 131 14.14 -25.64 5.51
C LEU A 131 14.38 -27.15 5.45
N LEU A 132 14.58 -27.76 6.60
CA LEU A 132 14.62 -29.21 6.75
C LEU A 132 13.19 -29.73 6.91
N LYS A 133 12.77 -30.60 5.96
CA LYS A 133 11.41 -31.16 5.97
C LYS A 133 11.28 -32.23 7.05
N THR A 134 10.19 -32.20 7.83
CA THR A 134 9.91 -33.21 8.86
C THR A 134 9.46 -34.54 8.26
N SER A 135 10.31 -35.13 7.45
CA SER A 135 10.11 -36.42 6.77
C SER A 135 11.39 -37.27 6.81
N GLY A 136 11.27 -38.56 6.58
CA GLY A 136 12.44 -39.45 6.67
C GLY A 136 12.98 -39.48 8.09
N VAL A 137 14.29 -39.23 8.26
CA VAL A 137 14.92 -39.26 9.62
C VAL A 137 14.44 -38.14 10.53
N PHE A 138 13.87 -37.07 9.96
CA PHE A 138 13.33 -35.93 10.71
C PHE A 138 11.81 -36.00 10.93
N SER A 139 11.16 -37.16 10.66
CA SER A 139 9.82 -37.44 11.20
C SER A 139 9.85 -37.51 12.74
N ASP A 140 11.00 -37.84 13.34
CA ASP A 140 11.34 -37.53 14.72
C ASP A 140 11.75 -36.05 14.85
N THR A 141 10.83 -35.23 15.32
CA THR A 141 11.07 -33.79 15.41
C THR A 141 12.01 -33.40 16.55
N ALA A 142 12.18 -34.25 17.55
CA ALA A 142 13.18 -34.02 18.60
C ALA A 142 14.60 -34.11 18.05
N ARG A 143 14.83 -35.06 17.13
CA ARG A 143 16.11 -35.16 16.41
C ARG A 143 16.37 -33.93 15.53
N LEU A 144 15.37 -33.49 14.78
CA LEU A 144 15.47 -32.26 14.00
C LEU A 144 15.80 -31.07 14.89
N ARG A 145 15.13 -30.96 16.04
CA ARG A 145 15.37 -29.89 17.02
C ARG A 145 16.81 -29.86 17.48
N ALA A 146 17.38 -31.01 17.81
CA ALA A 146 18.79 -31.11 18.26
C ALA A 146 19.76 -30.63 17.20
N LEU A 147 19.50 -30.93 15.92
CA LEU A 147 20.31 -30.42 14.81
C LEU A 147 20.20 -28.91 14.64
N LEU A 148 18.95 -28.37 14.61
CA LEU A 148 18.72 -26.93 14.47
C LEU A 148 19.35 -26.13 15.61
N ASP A 149 19.23 -26.61 16.85
CA ASP A 149 19.85 -25.98 18.03
C ASP A 149 21.38 -25.99 17.96
N ALA A 150 21.99 -27.02 17.34
CA ALA A 150 23.45 -27.12 17.18
C ALA A 150 24.00 -26.06 16.20
N PHE A 151 23.24 -25.74 15.13
CA PHE A 151 23.62 -24.69 14.17
C PHE A 151 23.29 -23.29 14.66
N ALA A 152 22.19 -23.11 15.36
CA ALA A 152 21.74 -21.86 15.99
C ALA A 152 21.84 -20.63 15.07
N CYS A 153 21.36 -20.72 13.82
CA CYS A 153 21.42 -19.65 12.83
C CYS A 153 20.05 -19.36 12.21
N ASP A 154 19.85 -18.14 11.71
CA ASP A 154 18.59 -17.69 11.13
C ASP A 154 18.32 -18.24 9.72
N GLN A 155 19.37 -18.72 9.03
CA GLN A 155 19.30 -19.29 7.68
C GLN A 155 18.92 -20.77 7.67
N LEU A 156 18.53 -21.33 8.81
CA LEU A 156 18.11 -22.72 8.95
C LEU A 156 16.80 -22.81 9.72
N GLY A 157 15.84 -23.56 9.21
CA GLY A 157 14.53 -23.74 9.83
C GLY A 157 13.90 -25.09 9.49
N ALA A 158 12.62 -25.23 9.85
CA ALA A 158 11.85 -26.43 9.61
C ALA A 158 10.68 -26.16 8.65
N LEU A 159 10.48 -27.09 7.73
CA LEU A 159 9.23 -27.26 7.02
C LEU A 159 8.45 -28.36 7.74
N TRP A 160 7.37 -28.01 8.39
CA TRP A 160 6.52 -28.99 9.03
C TRP A 160 5.61 -29.66 8.00
N ASP A 161 5.98 -30.84 7.54
CA ASP A 161 5.06 -31.75 6.86
C ASP A 161 4.21 -32.45 7.92
N MET A 162 2.95 -32.04 8.04
CA MET A 162 2.06 -32.46 9.13
C MET A 162 1.80 -33.96 9.14
N HIS A 163 1.92 -34.62 8.00
CA HIS A 163 1.65 -36.04 7.85
C HIS A 163 2.69 -36.94 8.49
N HIS A 164 3.98 -36.71 8.20
CA HIS A 164 5.05 -37.64 8.56
C HIS A 164 5.30 -37.79 10.07
N PRO A 165 5.45 -36.71 10.87
CA PRO A 165 5.59 -36.87 12.32
C PRO A 165 4.42 -37.62 12.93
N TYR A 166 3.20 -37.38 12.48
CA TYR A 166 2.00 -38.02 12.99
C TYR A 166 1.86 -39.49 12.55
N ARG A 167 1.96 -39.77 11.25
CA ARG A 167 1.74 -41.12 10.69
C ARG A 167 2.93 -42.04 10.84
N ASP A 168 4.13 -41.53 10.56
CA ASP A 168 5.34 -42.37 10.52
C ASP A 168 5.97 -42.52 11.91
N HIS A 169 5.84 -41.49 12.77
CA HIS A 169 6.48 -41.46 14.09
C HIS A 169 5.49 -41.46 15.27
N GLY A 170 4.19 -41.35 15.02
CA GLY A 170 3.15 -41.35 16.06
C GLY A 170 3.19 -40.09 16.93
N GLU A 171 3.73 -39.00 16.45
CA GLU A 171 3.94 -37.78 17.20
C GLU A 171 2.70 -36.88 17.13
N SER A 172 2.26 -36.36 18.28
CA SER A 172 1.14 -35.42 18.32
C SER A 172 1.56 -34.03 17.83
N ALA A 173 0.61 -33.23 17.32
CA ALA A 173 0.86 -31.85 16.91
C ALA A 173 1.46 -30.99 18.04
N ASP A 174 1.00 -31.19 19.28
CA ASP A 174 1.54 -30.49 20.45
C ASP A 174 3.01 -30.84 20.72
N THR A 175 3.40 -32.11 20.52
CA THR A 175 4.80 -32.54 20.65
C THR A 175 5.66 -31.91 19.57
N THR A 176 5.21 -31.96 18.32
CA THR A 176 5.92 -31.33 17.19
C THR A 176 6.14 -29.83 17.43
N ILE A 177 5.11 -29.11 17.88
CA ILE A 177 5.25 -27.67 18.15
C ILE A 177 6.13 -27.39 19.36
N LYS A 178 6.10 -28.22 20.41
CA LYS A 178 7.07 -28.10 21.52
C LYS A 178 8.52 -28.29 21.06
N ASN A 179 8.75 -29.20 20.13
CA ASN A 179 10.08 -29.42 19.58
C ASN A 179 10.50 -28.30 18.63
N LEU A 180 9.67 -27.96 17.66
CA LEU A 180 10.07 -27.07 16.54
C LEU A 180 9.70 -25.60 16.72
N GLY A 181 8.54 -25.30 17.33
CA GLY A 181 8.13 -23.94 17.67
C GLY A 181 8.52 -22.87 16.64
N ALA A 182 9.40 -21.96 17.04
CA ALA A 182 9.88 -20.85 16.22
C ALA A 182 10.72 -21.27 14.98
N TYR A 183 11.13 -22.53 14.87
CA TYR A 183 11.80 -23.02 13.66
C TYR A 183 10.84 -23.29 12.51
N VAL A 184 9.53 -23.47 12.76
CA VAL A 184 8.53 -23.71 11.71
C VAL A 184 8.37 -22.45 10.86
N ARG A 185 8.77 -22.52 9.59
CA ARG A 185 8.71 -21.43 8.62
C ARG A 185 7.74 -21.69 7.46
N HIS A 186 7.47 -22.96 7.17
CA HIS A 186 6.58 -23.41 6.12
C HIS A 186 5.86 -24.70 6.51
N VAL A 187 4.67 -24.93 5.97
CA VAL A 187 3.85 -26.08 6.35
C VAL A 187 3.31 -26.79 5.11
N HIS A 188 3.43 -28.12 5.10
CA HIS A 188 2.76 -29.00 4.15
C HIS A 188 1.58 -29.71 4.81
N LEU A 189 0.44 -29.72 4.15
CA LEU A 189 -0.77 -30.37 4.59
C LEU A 189 -1.29 -31.34 3.54
N ARG A 190 -1.57 -32.57 3.96
CA ARG A 190 -2.32 -33.60 3.27
C ARG A 190 -3.04 -34.44 4.29
N ASP A 191 -4.08 -35.13 3.90
CA ASP A 191 -4.88 -35.98 4.78
C ASP A 191 -4.80 -37.45 4.35
N SER A 192 -5.03 -38.37 5.28
CA SER A 192 -5.02 -39.82 5.05
C SER A 192 -5.79 -40.53 6.14
N ASP A 193 -6.20 -41.76 5.85
CA ASP A 193 -6.79 -42.68 6.79
C ASP A 193 -5.77 -43.54 7.55
N ASP A 194 -6.22 -44.24 8.55
CA ASP A 194 -5.41 -45.14 9.39
C ASP A 194 -4.88 -46.37 8.64
N ASP A 195 -5.51 -46.72 7.51
CA ASP A 195 -5.04 -47.77 6.60
C ASP A 195 -3.97 -47.31 5.60
N GLY A 196 -3.62 -46.03 5.62
CA GLY A 196 -2.61 -45.41 4.74
C GLY A 196 -3.15 -44.93 3.40
N SER A 197 -4.46 -45.01 3.14
CA SER A 197 -5.09 -44.38 1.99
C SER A 197 -5.14 -42.86 2.18
N TYR A 198 -5.01 -42.09 1.10
CA TYR A 198 -5.09 -40.62 1.13
C TYR A 198 -6.50 -40.15 0.83
N ASP A 199 -6.88 -39.02 1.43
CA ASP A 199 -8.18 -38.43 1.31
C ASP A 199 -8.13 -36.92 1.10
N LEU A 200 -9.26 -36.29 0.76
CA LEU A 200 -9.39 -34.84 0.76
C LEU A 200 -9.21 -34.30 2.19
N ILE A 201 -8.68 -33.10 2.30
CA ILE A 201 -8.40 -32.49 3.60
C ILE A 201 -9.67 -32.40 4.45
N GLY A 202 -9.64 -33.05 5.61
CA GLY A 202 -10.73 -33.11 6.57
C GLY A 202 -11.74 -34.25 6.33
N GLU A 203 -11.51 -35.12 5.35
CA GLU A 203 -12.29 -36.34 5.12
C GLU A 203 -11.54 -37.58 5.62
N GLY A 204 -10.22 -37.49 5.80
CA GLY A 204 -9.42 -38.52 6.44
C GLY A 204 -9.42 -38.46 7.98
N THR A 205 -8.59 -39.26 8.60
CA THR A 205 -8.51 -39.41 10.07
C THR A 205 -7.36 -38.59 10.71
N MET A 206 -6.66 -37.75 9.92
CA MET A 206 -5.63 -36.84 10.45
C MET A 206 -6.27 -35.79 11.38
N PRO A 207 -5.69 -35.48 12.54
CA PRO A 207 -6.23 -34.50 13.49
C PRO A 207 -5.93 -33.05 13.04
N VAL A 208 -6.37 -32.69 11.83
CA VAL A 208 -6.08 -31.38 11.21
C VAL A 208 -6.49 -30.22 12.12
N GLY A 209 -7.62 -30.32 12.82
CA GLY A 209 -8.06 -29.30 13.79
C GLY A 209 -7.04 -29.05 14.90
N SER A 210 -6.47 -30.10 15.48
CA SER A 210 -5.42 -30.01 16.51
C SER A 210 -4.12 -29.43 15.95
N MET A 211 -3.77 -29.80 14.72
CA MET A 211 -2.58 -29.27 14.02
C MET A 211 -2.72 -27.76 13.77
N MET A 212 -3.91 -27.31 13.40
CA MET A 212 -4.20 -25.88 13.23
C MET A 212 -4.18 -25.11 14.55
N GLN A 213 -4.65 -25.73 15.66
CA GLN A 213 -4.54 -25.15 17.00
C GLN A 213 -3.07 -25.04 17.44
N ALA A 214 -2.26 -26.04 17.14
CA ALA A 214 -0.83 -26.03 17.43
C ALA A 214 -0.10 -24.88 16.68
N LEU A 215 -0.37 -24.67 15.38
CA LEU A 215 0.13 -23.52 14.63
C LEU A 215 -0.33 -22.19 15.23
N SER A 216 -1.60 -22.11 15.63
CA SER A 216 -2.14 -20.89 16.26
C SER A 216 -1.44 -20.60 17.60
N SER A 217 -0.98 -21.61 18.33
CA SER A 217 -0.29 -21.45 19.62
C SER A 217 1.07 -20.77 19.50
N ILE A 218 1.69 -20.81 18.33
CA ILE A 218 2.97 -20.14 18.00
C ILE A 218 2.77 -18.89 17.16
N ASP A 219 1.54 -18.43 17.02
CA ASP A 219 1.16 -17.29 16.18
C ASP A 219 1.69 -17.41 14.73
N TYR A 220 1.60 -18.62 14.17
CA TYR A 220 2.08 -18.89 12.82
C TYR A 220 1.26 -18.14 11.79
N ASP A 221 1.93 -17.32 10.97
CA ASP A 221 1.35 -16.48 9.93
C ASP A 221 1.86 -16.84 8.51
N GLY A 222 2.69 -17.86 8.40
CA GLY A 222 3.24 -18.36 7.14
C GLY A 222 2.23 -19.10 6.26
N PHE A 223 2.74 -19.76 5.22
CA PHE A 223 1.93 -20.50 4.27
C PHE A 223 1.70 -21.95 4.70
N ILE A 224 0.48 -22.42 4.43
CA ILE A 224 0.12 -23.84 4.46
C ILE A 224 -0.09 -24.29 3.02
N SER A 225 0.80 -25.14 2.52
CA SER A 225 0.74 -25.68 1.16
C SER A 225 0.00 -27.00 1.12
N LEU A 226 -1.00 -27.07 0.25
CA LEU A 226 -1.61 -28.35 -0.12
C LEU A 226 -0.58 -29.19 -0.87
N GLU A 227 -0.23 -30.35 -0.32
CA GLU A 227 0.54 -31.38 -1.00
C GLU A 227 -0.38 -32.44 -1.58
N TRP A 228 -0.28 -32.71 -2.87
CA TRP A 228 -1.12 -33.64 -3.61
C TRP A 228 -0.32 -34.43 -4.61
N LYS A 229 -0.75 -35.68 -4.88
CA LYS A 229 -0.25 -36.50 -5.98
C LYS A 229 -1.40 -37.23 -6.65
N PRO A 230 -1.47 -37.24 -7.98
CA PRO A 230 -2.52 -37.95 -8.72
C PRO A 230 -2.63 -39.44 -8.36
N GLU A 231 -1.49 -40.06 -8.01
CA GLU A 231 -1.45 -41.49 -7.65
C GLU A 231 -2.13 -41.80 -6.33
N TRP A 232 -2.34 -40.81 -5.45
CA TRP A 232 -3.00 -40.98 -4.17
C TRP A 232 -4.50 -41.22 -4.29
N MET A 233 -5.13 -40.52 -5.23
CA MET A 233 -6.55 -40.65 -5.57
C MET A 233 -6.70 -40.61 -7.10
N PRO A 234 -6.49 -41.74 -7.80
CA PRO A 234 -6.49 -41.76 -9.28
C PRO A 234 -7.83 -41.36 -9.92
N ASP A 235 -8.92 -41.55 -9.19
CA ASP A 235 -10.26 -41.19 -9.63
C ASP A 235 -10.61 -39.71 -9.39
N LEU A 236 -9.75 -38.95 -8.66
CA LEU A 236 -9.93 -37.54 -8.33
C LEU A 236 -8.64 -36.76 -8.62
N THR A 237 -8.48 -36.35 -9.89
CA THR A 237 -7.28 -35.63 -10.36
C THR A 237 -7.59 -34.21 -10.81
N ASP A 238 -8.87 -33.78 -10.71
CA ASP A 238 -9.30 -32.47 -11.18
C ASP A 238 -9.01 -31.38 -10.14
N PRO A 239 -8.10 -30.42 -10.44
CA PRO A 239 -7.82 -29.32 -9.55
C PRO A 239 -9.01 -28.41 -9.29
N GLU A 240 -9.99 -28.35 -10.21
CA GLU A 240 -11.21 -27.54 -10.03
C GLU A 240 -12.12 -28.10 -8.91
N VAL A 241 -11.89 -29.34 -8.47
CA VAL A 241 -12.55 -29.96 -7.31
C VAL A 241 -11.68 -29.86 -6.07
N ILE A 242 -10.41 -30.24 -6.18
CA ILE A 242 -9.48 -30.35 -5.04
C ILE A 242 -9.14 -28.98 -4.43
N PHE A 243 -8.88 -27.97 -5.25
CA PHE A 243 -8.47 -26.64 -4.77
C PHE A 243 -9.60 -25.91 -4.03
N PRO A 244 -10.83 -25.81 -4.57
CA PRO A 244 -11.91 -25.19 -3.82
C PRO A 244 -12.23 -25.93 -2.52
N HIS A 245 -12.15 -27.28 -2.53
CA HIS A 245 -12.32 -28.07 -1.30
C HIS A 245 -11.32 -27.67 -0.22
N PHE A 246 -10.03 -27.64 -0.58
CA PHE A 246 -8.97 -27.27 0.34
C PHE A 246 -9.15 -25.83 0.86
N VAL A 247 -9.34 -24.86 -0.02
CA VAL A 247 -9.51 -23.45 0.36
C VAL A 247 -10.71 -23.27 1.28
N ASN A 248 -11.86 -23.88 0.94
CA ASN A 248 -13.07 -23.82 1.77
C ASN A 248 -12.89 -24.50 3.15
N TYR A 249 -12.15 -25.61 3.18
CA TYR A 249 -11.85 -26.29 4.44
C TYR A 249 -10.97 -25.40 5.34
N MET A 250 -9.92 -24.78 4.78
CA MET A 250 -9.00 -23.92 5.51
C MET A 250 -9.67 -22.65 6.03
N HIS A 251 -10.67 -22.12 5.34
CA HIS A 251 -11.45 -20.96 5.81
C HIS A 251 -12.17 -21.20 7.16
N ARG A 252 -12.39 -22.45 7.57
CA ARG A 252 -12.97 -22.77 8.89
C ARG A 252 -12.05 -22.35 10.05
N PHE A 253 -10.75 -22.20 9.79
CA PHE A 253 -9.74 -21.81 10.76
C PHE A 253 -9.42 -20.31 10.70
N ASP A 254 -10.02 -19.58 9.77
CA ASP A 254 -9.95 -18.12 9.79
C ASP A 254 -10.72 -17.61 11.01
N SER A 255 -10.06 -16.85 11.87
CA SER A 255 -10.72 -16.30 13.07
C SER A 255 -11.91 -15.42 12.64
N PRO A 256 -13.08 -15.52 13.32
CA PRO A 256 -14.25 -14.68 13.06
C PRO A 256 -13.99 -13.18 13.25
N ARG A 257 -12.94 -12.82 13.97
CA ARG A 257 -12.37 -11.47 13.99
C ARG A 257 -11.25 -11.48 12.96
N GLY A 258 -11.57 -11.02 11.75
CA GLY A 258 -10.64 -11.05 10.64
C GLY A 258 -9.25 -10.62 11.04
N LYS A 259 -8.30 -11.58 11.10
CA LYS A 259 -6.90 -11.22 10.93
C LYS A 259 -6.87 -10.39 9.67
N LYS A 260 -6.36 -9.16 9.75
CA LYS A 260 -6.17 -8.30 8.58
C LYS A 260 -5.50 -9.18 7.53
N LYS A 261 -6.17 -9.39 6.39
CA LYS A 261 -5.55 -10.11 5.27
C LYS A 261 -4.36 -9.25 4.86
N THR A 262 -3.15 -9.71 5.18
CA THR A 262 -1.94 -9.05 4.73
C THR A 262 -1.80 -9.33 3.25
N LEU A 263 -2.09 -8.32 2.43
CA LEU A 263 -1.97 -8.41 0.98
C LEU A 263 -0.51 -8.42 0.53
N TYR A 264 0.37 -7.92 1.38
CA TYR A 264 1.82 -7.93 1.21
C TYR A 264 2.45 -8.30 2.53
N ASP A 265 3.14 -9.41 2.51
CA ASP A 265 4.17 -9.68 3.48
C ASP A 265 5.50 -9.43 2.77
N ASN A 266 6.08 -8.26 3.02
CA ASN A 266 7.49 -8.07 2.76
C ASN A 266 8.22 -8.74 3.92
N ALA A 267 8.66 -9.98 3.74
CA ALA A 267 9.26 -10.80 4.79
C ALA A 267 10.48 -10.14 5.48
N ALA A 268 11.15 -9.21 4.80
CA ALA A 268 12.24 -8.42 5.34
C ALA A 268 11.76 -7.20 6.17
N HIS A 269 10.52 -6.71 5.92
CA HIS A 269 10.01 -5.45 6.48
C HIS A 269 8.52 -5.55 6.82
N THR A 270 8.12 -6.63 7.50
CA THR A 270 6.74 -6.88 7.91
C THR A 270 6.21 -5.84 8.88
N GLY A 271 5.80 -4.72 8.37
CA GLY A 271 4.82 -3.81 8.93
C GLY A 271 4.82 -3.55 10.44
N LYS A 272 5.95 -3.70 11.12
CA LYS A 272 6.05 -3.44 12.57
C LYS A 272 6.34 -1.98 12.89
N PHE A 273 6.65 -1.16 11.88
CA PHE A 273 6.76 0.26 12.10
C PHE A 273 5.35 0.84 12.26
N VAL A 274 5.05 1.28 13.45
CA VAL A 274 3.80 1.97 13.79
C VAL A 274 4.17 3.24 14.54
N TRP A 275 3.64 4.38 14.11
CA TRP A 275 3.75 5.59 14.89
C TRP A 275 3.12 5.40 16.26
N LYS A 276 3.72 6.04 17.27
CA LYS A 276 3.06 6.14 18.57
C LYS A 276 1.75 6.91 18.37
N LYS A 277 0.62 6.26 18.62
CA LYS A 277 -0.70 6.91 18.58
C LYS A 277 -0.75 8.08 19.56
N ASP A 278 -1.58 9.04 19.26
CA ASP A 278 -1.79 10.26 20.09
C ASP A 278 -0.54 11.13 20.31
N SER A 279 0.49 10.98 19.48
CA SER A 279 1.69 11.83 19.48
C SER A 279 1.87 12.52 18.14
N LEU A 280 2.27 13.79 18.20
CA LEU A 280 2.66 14.55 17.00
C LEU A 280 4.12 14.26 16.65
N ILE A 281 4.42 14.40 15.37
CA ILE A 281 5.76 14.22 14.80
C ILE A 281 6.27 15.52 14.20
N SER A 282 7.58 15.69 14.11
CA SER A 282 8.21 16.89 13.56
C SER A 282 8.82 16.66 12.17
N GLU A 283 8.56 15.50 11.58
CA GLU A 283 9.02 15.18 10.25
C GLU A 283 8.32 16.02 9.18
N THR A 284 9.12 16.47 8.22
CA THR A 284 8.64 17.11 6.99
C THR A 284 8.27 16.04 5.94
N PHE A 285 7.58 16.41 4.85
CA PHE A 285 7.26 15.45 3.77
C PHE A 285 8.49 14.70 3.25
N PRO A 286 9.63 15.34 2.92
CA PRO A 286 10.82 14.60 2.51
C PRO A 286 11.29 13.59 3.57
N GLN A 287 11.27 13.93 4.84
CA GLN A 287 11.66 13.02 5.93
C GLN A 287 10.68 11.85 6.10
N VAL A 288 9.38 12.08 5.92
CA VAL A 288 8.37 11.01 5.92
C VAL A 288 8.63 10.03 4.79
N LEU A 289 8.88 10.52 3.57
CA LEU A 289 9.17 9.63 2.43
C LEU A 289 10.47 8.85 2.64
N ASP A 290 11.52 9.50 3.11
CA ASP A 290 12.80 8.84 3.39
C ASP A 290 12.63 7.76 4.48
N ARG A 291 11.87 8.01 5.55
CA ARG A 291 11.54 7.02 6.57
C ARG A 291 10.76 5.82 5.99
N MET A 292 9.77 6.07 5.14
CA MET A 292 9.02 4.97 4.51
C MET A 292 9.92 4.14 3.59
N VAL A 293 10.90 4.76 2.95
CA VAL A 293 11.89 4.03 2.14
C VAL A 293 12.87 3.23 2.99
N GLU A 294 13.27 3.75 4.16
CA GLU A 294 14.11 3.01 5.10
C GLU A 294 13.40 1.80 5.68
N GLU A 295 12.13 1.96 6.06
CA GLU A 295 11.34 0.90 6.69
C GLU A 295 10.75 -0.09 5.67
N PHE A 296 10.32 0.39 4.50
CA PHE A 296 9.54 -0.38 3.52
C PHE A 296 9.98 -0.11 2.08
N PRO A 297 11.27 -0.28 1.70
CA PRO A 297 11.78 0.12 0.39
C PRO A 297 11.04 -0.56 -0.77
N ASP A 298 10.68 -1.82 -0.62
CA ASP A 298 10.07 -2.66 -1.65
C ASP A 298 8.54 -2.70 -1.58
N GLN A 299 7.96 -2.09 -0.53
CA GLN A 299 6.50 -1.92 -0.43
C GLN A 299 6.00 -1.02 -1.56
N TYR A 300 4.87 -1.36 -2.17
CA TYR A 300 4.27 -0.48 -3.16
C TYR A 300 3.75 0.81 -2.51
N ALA A 301 4.23 1.93 -3.01
CA ALA A 301 3.64 3.23 -2.74
C ALA A 301 2.45 3.49 -3.67
N PHE A 302 2.59 3.16 -4.96
CA PHE A 302 1.56 3.42 -5.96
C PHE A 302 1.30 2.22 -6.85
N LYS A 303 0.01 1.96 -7.10
CA LYS A 303 -0.46 1.01 -8.09
C LYS A 303 -1.73 1.54 -8.77
N TYR A 304 -1.58 1.97 -10.01
CA TYR A 304 -2.71 2.41 -10.81
C TYR A 304 -3.40 1.23 -11.50
N THR A 305 -4.73 1.21 -11.50
CA THR A 305 -5.53 0.22 -12.22
C THR A 305 -5.67 0.56 -13.71
N THR A 306 -5.70 1.86 -14.03
CA THR A 306 -6.04 2.35 -15.38
C THR A 306 -4.86 2.98 -16.12
N LEU A 307 -3.72 3.12 -15.49
CA LEU A 307 -2.51 3.70 -16.04
C LEU A 307 -1.32 2.78 -15.77
N ASP A 308 -0.36 2.75 -16.67
CA ASP A 308 0.89 2.01 -16.49
C ASP A 308 1.84 2.78 -15.56
N TYR A 309 1.49 2.79 -14.26
CA TYR A 309 2.34 3.37 -13.22
C TYR A 309 2.22 2.57 -11.92
N THR A 310 3.25 1.79 -11.65
CA THR A 310 3.43 1.03 -10.41
C THR A 310 4.80 1.36 -9.84
N ARG A 311 4.88 1.76 -8.57
CA ARG A 311 6.13 2.15 -7.91
C ARG A 311 6.18 1.63 -6.49
N THR A 312 7.32 1.07 -6.10
CA THR A 312 7.67 0.90 -4.69
C THR A 312 7.97 2.26 -4.04
N TYR A 313 8.05 2.32 -2.71
CA TYR A 313 8.45 3.55 -2.01
C TYR A 313 9.83 4.02 -2.46
N ALA A 314 10.79 3.11 -2.64
CA ALA A 314 12.12 3.45 -3.16
C ALA A 314 12.07 4.02 -4.58
N GLN A 315 11.34 3.36 -5.49
CA GLN A 315 11.17 3.84 -6.87
C GLN A 315 10.44 5.18 -6.94
N PHE A 316 9.42 5.36 -6.12
CA PHE A 316 8.70 6.65 -6.06
C PHE A 316 9.60 7.77 -5.55
N ARG A 317 10.44 7.52 -4.53
CA ARG A 317 11.44 8.50 -4.09
C ARG A 317 12.40 8.89 -5.21
N ASP A 318 12.82 7.93 -6.05
CA ASP A 318 13.71 8.24 -7.19
C ASP A 318 12.99 9.11 -8.22
N ASP A 319 11.73 8.83 -8.57
CA ASP A 319 10.91 9.69 -9.43
C ASP A 319 10.78 11.12 -8.83
N VAL A 320 10.57 11.22 -7.52
CA VAL A 320 10.49 12.51 -6.80
C VAL A 320 11.82 13.25 -6.83
N ASP A 321 12.93 12.57 -6.60
CA ASP A 321 14.28 13.17 -6.64
C ASP A 321 14.60 13.72 -8.04
N ASP A 322 14.28 12.98 -9.09
CA ASP A 322 14.52 13.40 -10.45
C ASP A 322 13.66 14.61 -10.84
N PHE A 323 12.37 14.60 -10.46
CA PHE A 323 11.53 15.76 -10.74
C PHE A 323 11.90 16.98 -9.88
N ALA A 324 12.34 16.79 -8.63
CA ALA A 324 12.88 17.86 -7.80
C ALA A 324 14.12 18.51 -8.43
N ARG A 325 15.04 17.72 -8.99
CA ARG A 325 16.21 18.18 -9.76
C ARG A 325 15.77 18.94 -11.01
N ALA A 326 14.76 18.43 -11.72
CA ALA A 326 14.17 19.09 -12.89
C ALA A 326 13.60 20.47 -12.52
N LEU A 327 12.83 20.58 -11.45
CA LEU A 327 12.29 21.86 -10.96
C LEU A 327 13.40 22.85 -10.61
N VAL A 328 14.46 22.40 -9.93
CA VAL A 328 15.64 23.25 -9.62
C VAL A 328 16.32 23.73 -10.90
N SER A 329 16.45 22.87 -11.93
CA SER A 329 17.02 23.25 -13.24
C SER A 329 16.23 24.34 -13.97
N LEU A 330 14.92 24.45 -13.64
CA LEU A 330 14.01 25.48 -14.16
C LEU A 330 13.94 26.74 -13.28
N GLY A 331 14.78 26.83 -12.25
CA GLY A 331 14.89 28.01 -11.39
C GLY A 331 13.96 27.98 -10.16
N VAL A 332 13.27 26.88 -9.90
CA VAL A 332 12.45 26.71 -8.66
C VAL A 332 13.37 26.69 -7.44
N ARG A 333 13.01 27.42 -6.40
CA ARG A 333 13.76 27.57 -5.15
C ARG A 333 12.83 27.43 -3.95
N ARG A 334 13.39 27.37 -2.75
CA ARG A 334 12.61 27.43 -1.51
C ARG A 334 11.64 28.63 -1.55
N GLY A 335 10.37 28.38 -1.22
CA GLY A 335 9.30 29.38 -1.25
C GLY A 335 8.69 29.66 -2.62
N SER A 336 9.27 29.16 -3.73
CA SER A 336 8.65 29.24 -5.06
C SER A 336 7.34 28.46 -5.09
N LYS A 337 6.34 28.93 -5.84
CA LYS A 337 5.04 28.29 -5.98
C LYS A 337 5.02 27.45 -7.25
N VAL A 338 4.74 26.17 -7.08
CA VAL A 338 4.57 25.19 -8.17
C VAL A 338 3.09 24.82 -8.21
N ALA A 339 2.38 25.25 -9.25
CA ALA A 339 0.96 24.92 -9.42
C ALA A 339 0.81 23.59 -10.17
N ILE A 340 -0.15 22.78 -9.75
CA ILE A 340 -0.57 21.55 -10.43
C ILE A 340 -2.03 21.64 -10.82
N TRP A 341 -2.30 21.55 -12.13
CA TRP A 341 -3.64 21.57 -12.71
C TRP A 341 -3.91 20.28 -13.46
N ALA A 342 -4.26 19.27 -12.72
CA ALA A 342 -4.43 17.92 -13.23
C ALA A 342 -5.41 17.12 -12.36
N THR A 343 -5.96 16.07 -12.95
CA THR A 343 -6.64 15.02 -12.23
C THR A 343 -5.63 14.15 -11.47
N ASN A 344 -6.07 13.06 -10.82
CA ASN A 344 -5.20 12.20 -9.99
C ASN A 344 -4.24 11.34 -10.85
N VAL A 345 -3.45 11.96 -11.70
CA VAL A 345 -2.42 11.29 -12.53
C VAL A 345 -1.08 11.19 -11.80
N PRO A 346 -0.17 10.28 -12.18
CA PRO A 346 1.14 10.13 -11.50
C PRO A 346 1.92 11.43 -11.35
N ALA A 347 1.92 12.29 -12.38
CA ALA A 347 2.58 13.59 -12.35
C ALA A 347 2.09 14.48 -11.20
N TRP A 348 0.82 14.33 -10.75
CA TRP A 348 0.30 15.10 -9.62
C TRP A 348 1.07 14.77 -8.34
N PHE A 349 1.21 13.48 -8.05
CA PHE A 349 1.88 13.00 -6.84
C PHE A 349 3.38 13.31 -6.88
N ILE A 350 4.03 13.05 -8.01
CA ILE A 350 5.46 13.36 -8.19
C ILE A 350 5.71 14.85 -7.99
N THR A 351 4.87 15.72 -8.58
CA THR A 351 5.00 17.17 -8.44
C THR A 351 4.84 17.64 -6.99
N PHE A 352 3.85 17.10 -6.26
CA PHE A 352 3.64 17.43 -4.85
C PHE A 352 4.89 17.12 -4.01
N TRP A 353 5.36 15.88 -4.08
CA TRP A 353 6.48 15.41 -3.26
C TRP A 353 7.80 16.05 -3.68
N ALA A 354 8.00 16.30 -4.96
CA ALA A 354 9.19 17.00 -5.47
C ALA A 354 9.25 18.47 -5.05
N ALA A 355 8.13 19.19 -5.15
CA ALA A 355 8.05 20.58 -4.70
C ALA A 355 8.31 20.70 -3.19
N THR A 356 7.63 19.87 -2.39
CA THR A 356 7.81 19.88 -0.92
C THR A 356 9.22 19.47 -0.51
N LYS A 357 9.90 18.59 -1.26
CA LYS A 357 11.27 18.15 -0.98
C LYS A 357 12.29 19.28 -1.08
N ILE A 358 12.11 20.21 -1.99
CA ILE A 358 13.02 21.35 -2.18
C ILE A 358 12.57 22.61 -1.45
N GLY A 359 11.54 22.51 -0.59
CA GLY A 359 10.98 23.62 0.17
C GLY A 359 10.18 24.61 -0.68
N ALA A 360 9.75 24.22 -1.88
CA ALA A 360 8.77 24.94 -2.67
C ALA A 360 7.34 24.67 -2.15
N VAL A 361 6.41 25.53 -2.50
CA VAL A 361 5.01 25.45 -2.10
C VAL A 361 4.19 24.91 -3.25
N LEU A 362 3.53 23.77 -3.05
CA LEU A 362 2.59 23.26 -4.05
C LEU A 362 1.28 24.06 -3.99
N VAL A 363 0.81 24.52 -5.13
CA VAL A 363 -0.48 25.21 -5.31
C VAL A 363 -1.42 24.28 -6.06
N THR A 364 -2.51 23.90 -5.42
CA THR A 364 -3.52 23.04 -6.04
C THR A 364 -4.51 23.84 -6.85
N VAL A 365 -4.75 23.45 -8.11
CA VAL A 365 -5.72 24.10 -8.99
C VAL A 365 -6.91 23.20 -9.20
N ASN A 366 -8.10 23.73 -8.93
CA ASN A 366 -9.36 23.01 -9.14
C ASN A 366 -9.55 22.67 -10.63
N THR A 367 -9.81 21.40 -10.91
CA THR A 367 -9.97 20.90 -12.27
C THR A 367 -11.16 21.49 -13.04
N ALA A 368 -12.15 22.07 -12.34
CA ALA A 368 -13.30 22.73 -12.96
C ALA A 368 -13.07 24.19 -13.33
N TYR A 369 -11.96 24.79 -12.92
CA TYR A 369 -11.68 26.20 -13.18
C TYR A 369 -11.65 26.54 -14.67
N LYS A 370 -12.21 27.71 -15.00
CA LYS A 370 -12.18 28.33 -16.31
C LYS A 370 -11.15 29.46 -16.32
N ILE A 371 -11.13 30.24 -17.38
CA ILE A 371 -10.08 31.24 -17.62
C ILE A 371 -9.97 32.29 -16.49
N HIS A 372 -11.10 32.76 -15.95
CA HIS A 372 -11.07 33.83 -14.95
C HIS A 372 -10.57 33.35 -13.59
N GLU A 373 -11.01 32.16 -13.16
CA GLU A 373 -10.55 31.55 -11.91
C GLU A 373 -9.08 31.12 -12.01
N ALA A 374 -8.67 30.57 -13.16
CA ALA A 374 -7.28 30.17 -13.40
C ALA A 374 -6.35 31.38 -13.42
N GLU A 375 -6.73 32.47 -14.12
CA GLU A 375 -5.96 33.74 -14.13
C GLU A 375 -5.82 34.28 -12.71
N TYR A 376 -6.92 34.35 -11.97
CA TYR A 376 -6.92 34.84 -10.59
C TYR A 376 -5.98 34.03 -9.72
N LEU A 377 -6.13 32.69 -9.69
CA LEU A 377 -5.33 31.79 -8.84
C LEU A 377 -3.84 31.92 -9.18
N LEU A 378 -3.46 31.81 -10.46
CA LEU A 378 -2.05 31.83 -10.88
C LEU A 378 -1.38 33.16 -10.58
N ARG A 379 -2.12 34.27 -10.65
CA ARG A 379 -1.61 35.60 -10.28
C ARG A 379 -1.52 35.78 -8.77
N GLN A 380 -2.58 35.44 -8.06
CA GLN A 380 -2.68 35.65 -6.61
C GLN A 380 -1.65 34.80 -5.86
N SER A 381 -1.40 33.58 -6.33
CA SER A 381 -0.42 32.68 -5.74
C SER A 381 1.03 32.98 -6.11
N ASP A 382 1.30 33.91 -7.05
CA ASP A 382 2.64 34.12 -7.61
C ASP A 382 3.26 32.84 -8.18
N THR A 383 2.47 32.08 -8.93
CA THR A 383 2.92 30.80 -9.50
C THR A 383 4.15 30.96 -10.39
N HIS A 384 5.21 30.25 -10.05
CA HIS A 384 6.48 30.20 -10.81
C HIS A 384 6.45 29.14 -11.91
N THR A 385 5.96 27.95 -11.59
CA THR A 385 5.90 26.82 -12.52
C THR A 385 4.50 26.23 -12.50
N LEU A 386 3.93 25.98 -13.67
CA LEU A 386 2.65 25.31 -13.84
C LEU A 386 2.86 23.93 -14.46
N VAL A 387 2.40 22.88 -13.80
CA VAL A 387 2.31 21.52 -14.34
C VAL A 387 0.84 21.25 -14.67
N MET A 388 0.52 20.81 -15.89
CA MET A 388 -0.89 20.67 -16.29
C MET A 388 -1.14 19.56 -17.30
N ILE A 389 -2.32 18.94 -17.23
CA ILE A 389 -2.91 18.14 -18.30
C ILE A 389 -3.58 19.06 -19.34
N ASP A 390 -4.03 18.52 -20.46
CA ASP A 390 -4.61 19.31 -21.56
C ASP A 390 -6.03 19.80 -21.26
N HIS A 391 -6.88 18.99 -20.61
CA HIS A 391 -8.26 19.31 -20.28
C HIS A 391 -8.82 18.42 -19.15
N CYS A 392 -9.94 18.83 -18.60
CA CYS A 392 -10.80 17.99 -17.76
C CYS A 392 -12.26 18.37 -18.01
N LEU A 393 -13.07 17.36 -18.40
CA LEU A 393 -14.47 17.59 -18.81
C LEU A 393 -14.58 18.69 -19.89
N ASP A 394 -15.31 19.74 -19.59
CA ASP A 394 -15.53 20.91 -20.47
C ASP A 394 -14.51 22.04 -20.24
N SER A 395 -13.48 21.83 -19.42
CA SER A 395 -12.42 22.82 -19.17
C SER A 395 -11.17 22.51 -20.00
N ASN A 396 -10.92 23.30 -21.02
CA ASN A 396 -9.76 23.16 -21.92
C ASN A 396 -8.59 23.99 -21.38
N TYR A 397 -7.72 23.38 -20.58
CA TYR A 397 -6.57 24.08 -19.95
C TYR A 397 -5.56 24.56 -20.96
N ARG A 398 -5.35 23.79 -22.04
CA ARG A 398 -4.44 24.18 -23.13
C ARG A 398 -4.86 25.53 -23.73
N GLU A 399 -6.12 25.69 -24.10
CA GLU A 399 -6.65 26.91 -24.68
C GLU A 399 -6.61 28.08 -23.68
N ILE A 400 -6.96 27.81 -22.43
CA ILE A 400 -6.93 28.79 -21.34
C ILE A 400 -5.51 29.35 -21.17
N ILE A 401 -4.50 28.49 -21.04
CA ILE A 401 -3.12 28.94 -20.82
C ILE A 401 -2.55 29.63 -22.06
N GLN A 402 -2.86 29.18 -23.28
CA GLN A 402 -2.47 29.88 -24.50
C GLN A 402 -3.09 31.29 -24.58
N THR A 403 -4.32 31.47 -24.10
CA THR A 403 -4.99 32.78 -24.03
C THR A 403 -4.39 33.68 -22.95
N LEU A 404 -4.06 33.11 -21.79
CA LEU A 404 -3.45 33.87 -20.68
C LEU A 404 -1.98 34.22 -20.94
N CYS A 405 -1.25 33.37 -21.66
CA CYS A 405 0.17 33.53 -21.95
C CYS A 405 0.48 33.28 -23.44
N PRO A 406 0.07 34.21 -24.33
CA PRO A 406 0.32 34.09 -25.77
C PRO A 406 1.82 34.06 -26.10
N GLU A 407 2.67 34.52 -25.19
CA GLU A 407 4.13 34.49 -25.30
C GLU A 407 4.71 33.07 -25.43
N LEU A 408 3.96 32.06 -25.00
CA LEU A 408 4.31 30.62 -25.14
C LEU A 408 4.55 30.26 -26.62
N ALA A 409 3.83 30.85 -27.56
CA ALA A 409 3.97 30.52 -28.97
C ALA A 409 5.39 30.80 -29.54
N ALA A 410 6.10 31.75 -28.97
CA ALA A 410 7.47 32.12 -29.36
C ALA A 410 8.54 31.70 -28.35
N ALA A 411 8.16 31.18 -27.22
CA ALA A 411 9.08 30.79 -26.16
C ALA A 411 9.85 29.50 -26.53
N LYS A 412 11.11 29.44 -26.09
CA LYS A 412 11.90 28.20 -26.21
C LYS A 412 11.62 27.31 -25.00
N PRO A 413 11.27 26.03 -25.21
CA PRO A 413 11.08 25.11 -24.11
C PRO A 413 12.28 25.07 -23.15
N GLY A 414 12.02 25.14 -21.85
CA GLY A 414 13.04 25.12 -20.81
C GLY A 414 13.80 26.41 -20.57
N SER A 415 13.47 27.48 -21.30
CA SER A 415 13.93 28.85 -20.98
C SER A 415 12.89 29.59 -20.15
N ALA A 416 13.33 30.57 -19.35
CA ALA A 416 12.43 31.36 -18.53
C ALA A 416 11.41 32.14 -19.39
N LEU A 417 10.15 31.96 -19.06
CA LEU A 417 9.01 32.61 -19.70
C LEU A 417 8.83 34.04 -19.13
N HIS A 418 8.38 34.96 -19.95
CA HIS A 418 8.01 36.31 -19.55
C HIS A 418 6.60 36.63 -20.00
N CYS A 419 5.61 36.20 -19.18
CA CYS A 419 4.22 36.39 -19.47
C CYS A 419 3.68 37.67 -18.81
N ARG A 420 3.06 38.57 -19.59
CA ARG A 420 2.56 39.86 -19.08
C ARG A 420 1.41 39.71 -18.10
N LYS A 421 0.50 38.76 -18.38
CA LYS A 421 -0.66 38.49 -17.49
C LYS A 421 -0.27 37.71 -16.25
N LEU A 422 0.76 36.88 -16.34
CA LEU A 422 1.22 36.00 -15.26
C LEU A 422 2.71 36.31 -14.95
N PRO A 423 3.01 37.46 -14.29
CA PRO A 423 4.36 38.00 -14.22
C PRO A 423 5.37 37.16 -13.46
N PHE A 424 4.94 36.20 -12.62
CA PHE A 424 5.81 35.27 -11.91
C PHE A 424 6.00 33.95 -12.67
N LEU A 425 5.17 33.62 -13.67
CA LEU A 425 5.25 32.38 -14.42
C LEU A 425 6.53 32.29 -15.24
N ARG A 426 7.37 31.27 -14.99
CA ARG A 426 8.65 31.03 -15.67
C ARG A 426 8.64 29.77 -16.51
N SER A 427 7.81 28.81 -16.20
CA SER A 427 7.72 27.54 -16.94
C SER A 427 6.32 26.95 -16.91
N VAL A 428 5.96 26.30 -18.02
CA VAL A 428 4.78 25.44 -18.13
C VAL A 428 5.25 24.06 -18.55
N ILE A 429 4.82 23.04 -17.80
CA ILE A 429 5.13 21.63 -18.06
C ILE A 429 3.83 20.92 -18.38
N THR A 430 3.77 20.24 -19.51
CA THR A 430 2.57 19.53 -19.99
C THR A 430 2.64 18.04 -19.70
N VAL A 431 1.56 17.46 -19.27
CA VAL A 431 1.44 16.05 -18.93
C VAL A 431 0.57 15.34 -19.98
N GLY A 432 1.18 14.43 -20.74
CA GLY A 432 0.47 13.62 -21.75
C GLY A 432 0.19 14.31 -23.08
N PHE A 433 0.65 15.55 -23.28
CA PHE A 433 0.51 16.27 -24.55
C PHE A 433 1.66 17.27 -24.81
N ARG A 434 1.79 17.73 -26.03
CA ARG A 434 2.79 18.75 -26.40
C ARG A 434 2.13 20.09 -26.68
N MET A 435 2.80 21.18 -26.26
CA MET A 435 2.37 22.55 -26.52
C MET A 435 3.61 23.44 -26.82
N PRO A 436 3.52 24.40 -27.76
CA PRO A 436 4.62 25.33 -28.05
C PRO A 436 5.11 26.04 -26.78
N GLY A 437 6.41 26.21 -26.65
CA GLY A 437 7.06 26.92 -25.53
C GLY A 437 7.11 26.09 -24.21
N CYS A 438 6.53 24.92 -24.18
CA CYS A 438 6.44 24.07 -22.98
C CYS A 438 7.33 22.84 -23.08
N LEU A 439 7.84 22.38 -21.95
CA LEU A 439 8.40 21.02 -21.82
C LEU A 439 7.25 20.05 -21.57
N THR A 440 7.33 18.83 -22.09
CA THR A 440 6.55 17.72 -21.58
C THR A 440 7.10 17.29 -20.21
N PHE A 441 6.30 16.54 -19.44
CA PHE A 441 6.72 16.01 -18.15
C PHE A 441 7.98 15.15 -18.26
N ASP A 442 8.06 14.30 -19.29
CA ASP A 442 9.22 13.46 -19.55
C ASP A 442 10.46 14.30 -19.92
N GLU A 443 10.29 15.31 -20.81
CA GLU A 443 11.38 16.23 -21.15
C GLU A 443 11.85 17.04 -19.93
N ALA A 444 10.94 17.35 -19.00
CA ALA A 444 11.32 17.97 -17.74
C ALA A 444 12.10 17.01 -16.85
N MET A 445 11.67 15.74 -16.74
CA MET A 445 12.39 14.69 -16.00
C MET A 445 13.82 14.49 -16.52
N ASP A 446 14.04 14.52 -17.84
CA ASP A 446 15.37 14.41 -18.46
C ASP A 446 16.34 15.52 -17.99
N ARG A 447 15.82 16.66 -17.56
CA ARG A 447 16.62 17.76 -17.02
C ARG A 447 17.21 17.49 -15.63
N ALA A 448 16.79 16.41 -14.97
CA ALA A 448 17.37 15.97 -13.71
C ALA A 448 18.90 15.87 -13.79
N ASN A 449 19.43 15.44 -14.95
CA ASN A 449 20.87 15.32 -15.18
C ASN A 449 21.66 16.64 -15.11
N LEU A 450 20.97 17.79 -15.15
CA LEU A 450 21.59 19.13 -15.07
C LEU A 450 21.88 19.58 -13.63
N VAL A 451 21.31 18.88 -12.63
CA VAL A 451 21.42 19.23 -11.21
C VAL A 451 21.92 18.03 -10.41
N PRO A 452 23.01 18.16 -9.64
CA PRO A 452 23.49 17.07 -8.79
C PRO A 452 22.46 16.68 -7.73
N ARG A 453 22.33 15.37 -7.42
CA ARG A 453 21.42 14.87 -6.38
C ARG A 453 21.72 15.49 -5.00
N GLU A 454 23.00 15.70 -4.69
CA GLU A 454 23.43 16.32 -3.43
C GLU A 454 22.86 17.72 -3.22
N GLN A 455 22.54 18.44 -4.30
CA GLN A 455 21.92 19.75 -4.19
C GLN A 455 20.50 19.66 -3.62
N ILE A 456 19.67 18.76 -4.13
CA ILE A 456 18.30 18.60 -3.60
C ILE A 456 18.31 18.00 -2.19
N LEU A 457 19.27 17.12 -1.86
CA LEU A 457 19.42 16.60 -0.51
C LEU A 457 19.76 17.71 0.50
N ARG A 458 20.64 18.65 0.12
CA ARG A 458 20.91 19.84 0.94
C ARG A 458 19.69 20.74 1.09
N MET A 459 18.90 20.92 0.01
CA MET A 459 17.64 21.68 0.07
C MET A 459 16.64 21.00 1.00
N ALA A 460 16.46 19.68 0.88
CA ALA A 460 15.57 18.89 1.74
C ALA A 460 15.97 18.97 3.22
N ALA A 461 17.27 18.91 3.52
CA ALA A 461 17.78 19.08 4.90
C ALA A 461 17.50 20.46 5.49
N GLY A 462 17.29 21.47 4.66
CA GLY A 462 16.94 22.83 5.05
C GLY A 462 15.44 23.08 5.21
N VAL A 463 14.58 22.12 4.86
CA VAL A 463 13.12 22.23 5.01
C VAL A 463 12.75 22.05 6.46
N ARG A 464 11.88 22.91 6.96
CA ARG A 464 11.44 22.92 8.37
C ARG A 464 9.96 22.56 8.50
N PRO A 465 9.53 21.99 9.61
CA PRO A 465 8.12 21.66 9.85
C PRO A 465 7.16 22.86 9.71
N ASP A 466 7.60 24.05 10.08
CA ASP A 466 6.84 25.31 10.00
C ASP A 466 6.88 26.01 8.63
N ASP A 467 7.62 25.45 7.66
CA ASP A 467 7.57 25.93 6.27
C ASP A 467 6.22 25.62 5.64
N VAL A 468 5.70 26.54 4.84
CA VAL A 468 4.48 26.30 4.05
C VAL A 468 4.83 25.32 2.93
N CYS A 469 4.12 24.20 2.87
CA CYS A 469 4.30 23.16 1.85
C CYS A 469 3.20 23.13 0.81
N ASN A 470 2.01 23.62 1.17
CA ASN A 470 0.84 23.59 0.31
C ASN A 470 0.00 24.86 0.45
N MET A 471 -0.59 25.25 -0.67
CA MET A 471 -1.58 26.32 -0.73
C MET A 471 -2.82 25.80 -1.46
N GLN A 472 -3.92 25.70 -0.73
CA GLN A 472 -5.21 25.29 -1.28
C GLN A 472 -6.17 26.47 -1.38
N TYR A 473 -6.92 26.51 -2.47
CA TYR A 473 -7.87 27.57 -2.71
C TYR A 473 -9.29 27.13 -2.36
N THR A 474 -9.88 27.84 -1.41
CA THR A 474 -11.29 27.63 -0.97
C THR A 474 -12.19 28.69 -1.54
N SER A 475 -13.44 28.33 -1.87
CA SER A 475 -14.49 29.27 -2.23
C SER A 475 -14.91 30.05 -0.98
N GLY A 476 -14.41 31.28 -0.83
CA GLY A 476 -14.83 32.15 0.27
C GLY A 476 -16.26 32.71 0.06
N THR A 477 -16.91 33.06 1.16
CA THR A 477 -18.20 33.76 1.17
C THR A 477 -18.15 35.13 0.49
N THR A 478 -16.97 35.67 0.21
CA THR A 478 -16.69 36.98 -0.39
C THR A 478 -16.50 36.97 -1.92
N GLY A 479 -16.72 35.85 -2.60
CA GLY A 479 -16.74 35.74 -4.06
C GLY A 479 -15.42 35.35 -4.72
N PHE A 480 -14.24 35.60 -4.13
CA PHE A 480 -12.92 35.15 -4.67
C PHE A 480 -12.31 34.08 -3.80
N PRO A 481 -11.70 33.03 -4.42
CA PRO A 481 -11.03 31.98 -3.66
C PRO A 481 -9.85 32.52 -2.83
N LYS A 482 -9.71 32.02 -1.61
CA LYS A 482 -8.64 32.36 -0.68
C LYS A 482 -7.56 31.27 -0.67
N GLY A 483 -6.29 31.63 -0.77
CA GLY A 483 -5.16 30.68 -0.72
C GLY A 483 -4.80 30.32 0.73
N VAL A 484 -5.24 29.20 1.21
CA VAL A 484 -4.96 28.68 2.57
C VAL A 484 -3.54 28.15 2.62
N MET A 485 -2.69 28.73 3.46
CA MET A 485 -1.30 28.29 3.65
C MET A 485 -1.21 27.21 4.73
N LEU A 486 -0.81 26.00 4.32
CA LEU A 486 -0.61 24.86 5.21
C LEU A 486 0.88 24.51 5.30
N THR A 487 1.37 24.28 6.51
CA THR A 487 2.75 23.89 6.78
C THR A 487 2.94 22.38 6.70
N HIS A 488 4.19 21.92 6.60
CA HIS A 488 4.50 20.50 6.75
C HIS A 488 3.94 19.95 8.07
N TYR A 489 4.10 20.70 9.15
CA TYR A 489 3.62 20.28 10.47
C TYR A 489 2.12 20.10 10.54
N ASN A 490 1.34 21.01 9.91
CA ASN A 490 -0.10 20.87 9.83
C ASN A 490 -0.49 19.58 9.09
N VAL A 491 -0.03 19.44 7.83
CA VAL A 491 -0.51 18.42 6.91
C VAL A 491 -0.01 17.02 7.26
N VAL A 492 1.27 16.90 7.64
CA VAL A 492 1.86 15.61 8.03
C VAL A 492 1.21 15.06 9.29
N ASN A 493 1.02 15.90 10.32
CA ASN A 493 0.37 15.46 11.55
C ASN A 493 -1.10 15.14 11.37
N ASP A 494 -1.81 15.92 10.56
CA ASP A 494 -3.22 15.63 10.28
C ASP A 494 -3.38 14.30 9.53
N GLY A 495 -2.60 14.09 8.48
CA GLY A 495 -2.56 12.81 7.77
C GLY A 495 -2.17 11.64 8.68
N LYS A 496 -1.17 11.84 9.56
CA LYS A 496 -0.76 10.83 10.54
C LYS A 496 -1.90 10.51 11.52
N CYS A 497 -2.54 11.49 12.12
CA CYS A 497 -3.62 11.27 13.08
C CYS A 497 -4.86 10.62 12.42
N ILE A 498 -5.16 10.97 11.17
CA ILE A 498 -6.21 10.32 10.36
C ILE A 498 -5.86 8.85 10.13
N GLY A 499 -4.63 8.56 9.70
CA GLY A 499 -4.16 7.19 9.50
C GLY A 499 -4.18 6.36 10.78
N ASP A 500 -3.80 6.95 11.91
CA ASP A 500 -3.88 6.32 13.24
C ASP A 500 -5.34 5.93 13.58
N ARG A 501 -6.32 6.80 13.32
CA ARG A 501 -7.75 6.53 13.61
C ARG A 501 -8.39 5.55 12.64
N MET A 502 -7.90 5.51 11.40
CA MET A 502 -8.26 4.48 10.42
C MET A 502 -7.52 3.17 10.64
N ASP A 503 -6.59 3.13 11.59
CA ASP A 503 -5.71 1.99 11.85
C ASP A 503 -5.00 1.50 10.58
N LEU A 504 -4.47 2.45 9.78
CA LEU A 504 -3.77 2.15 8.53
C LEU A 504 -2.42 1.50 8.81
N SER A 505 -2.02 0.63 7.89
CA SER A 505 -0.75 -0.08 7.94
C SER A 505 -0.25 -0.44 6.53
N THR A 506 0.91 -1.06 6.43
CA THR A 506 1.45 -1.60 5.17
C THR A 506 0.55 -2.66 4.52
N ALA A 507 -0.39 -3.25 5.27
CA ALA A 507 -1.38 -4.18 4.73
C ALA A 507 -2.51 -3.50 3.96
N ASP A 508 -2.60 -2.16 4.02
CA ASP A 508 -3.72 -1.45 3.44
C ASP A 508 -3.46 -0.99 2.00
N ARG A 509 -4.53 -1.00 1.22
CA ARG A 509 -4.62 -0.49 -0.14
C ARG A 509 -5.74 0.51 -0.22
N MET A 510 -5.36 1.78 -0.36
CA MET A 510 -6.30 2.89 -0.44
C MET A 510 -6.63 3.20 -1.89
N MET A 511 -7.88 2.97 -2.30
CA MET A 511 -8.38 3.51 -3.56
C MET A 511 -8.62 5.01 -3.41
N ILE A 512 -7.94 5.81 -4.24
CA ILE A 512 -8.09 7.28 -4.24
C ILE A 512 -8.93 7.69 -5.44
N GLN A 513 -10.18 8.03 -5.19
CA GLN A 513 -11.15 8.48 -6.20
C GLN A 513 -11.62 9.93 -5.97
N VAL A 514 -11.31 10.50 -4.81
CA VAL A 514 -11.56 11.90 -4.49
C VAL A 514 -10.50 12.81 -5.13
N PRO A 515 -10.84 14.06 -5.52
CA PRO A 515 -9.89 14.94 -6.19
C PRO A 515 -8.70 15.32 -5.30
N MET A 516 -7.49 15.20 -5.85
CA MET A 516 -6.24 15.52 -5.15
C MET A 516 -6.05 17.03 -4.94
N PHE A 517 -6.68 17.89 -5.72
CA PHE A 517 -6.62 19.34 -5.52
C PHE A 517 -7.35 19.79 -4.24
N HIS A 518 -8.13 18.91 -3.64
CA HIS A 518 -8.83 19.12 -2.37
C HIS A 518 -8.14 18.35 -1.24
N CYS A 519 -8.18 18.88 -0.03
CA CYS A 519 -7.57 18.23 1.15
C CYS A 519 -8.13 16.82 1.42
N PHE A 520 -9.34 16.51 0.98
CA PHE A 520 -9.88 15.15 1.08
C PHE A 520 -9.02 14.12 0.34
N GLY A 521 -8.56 14.44 -0.87
CA GLY A 521 -7.61 13.59 -1.59
C GLY A 521 -6.18 13.70 -1.03
N MET A 522 -5.70 14.93 -0.87
CA MET A 522 -4.30 15.19 -0.53
C MET A 522 -3.95 14.77 0.91
N VAL A 523 -4.77 15.11 1.89
CA VAL A 523 -4.46 14.83 3.31
C VAL A 523 -5.11 13.54 3.77
N LEU A 524 -6.45 13.43 3.65
CA LEU A 524 -7.18 12.29 4.18
C LEU A 524 -6.87 10.99 3.46
N SER A 525 -6.45 11.05 2.19
CA SER A 525 -6.13 9.85 1.42
C SER A 525 -4.62 9.69 1.21
N MET A 526 -3.96 10.62 0.52
CA MET A 526 -2.52 10.48 0.22
C MET A 526 -1.66 10.52 1.47
N THR A 527 -1.76 11.59 2.27
CA THR A 527 -0.85 11.78 3.40
C THR A 527 -1.06 10.72 4.49
N SER A 528 -2.32 10.37 4.78
CA SER A 528 -2.62 9.30 5.75
C SER A 528 -2.04 7.94 5.35
N CYS A 529 -2.07 7.60 4.06
CA CYS A 529 -1.46 6.37 3.55
C CYS A 529 0.07 6.43 3.56
N MET A 530 0.64 7.51 3.03
CA MET A 530 2.09 7.65 2.89
C MET A 530 2.80 7.70 4.25
N THR A 531 2.15 8.21 5.29
CA THR A 531 2.69 8.17 6.66
C THR A 531 2.66 6.77 7.28
N HIS A 532 1.84 5.85 6.78
CA HIS A 532 1.65 4.50 7.34
C HIS A 532 2.18 3.37 6.44
N GLY A 533 2.89 3.71 5.36
CA GLY A 533 3.45 2.71 4.45
C GLY A 533 2.40 1.95 3.64
N ALA A 534 1.17 2.45 3.56
CA ALA A 534 0.10 1.84 2.78
C ALA A 534 0.29 2.04 1.27
N THR A 535 -0.35 1.21 0.47
CA THR A 535 -0.35 1.33 -1.00
C THR A 535 -1.48 2.24 -1.47
N LEU A 536 -1.16 3.21 -2.30
CA LEU A 536 -2.13 4.07 -2.96
C LEU A 536 -2.52 3.47 -4.32
N CYS A 537 -3.83 3.33 -4.54
CA CYS A 537 -4.42 2.91 -5.82
C CYS A 537 -5.26 4.06 -6.40
N PRO A 538 -4.61 5.10 -6.98
CA PRO A 538 -5.34 6.26 -7.46
C PRO A 538 -6.05 5.98 -8.77
N MET A 539 -7.16 6.69 -8.96
CA MET A 539 -7.90 6.76 -10.22
C MET A 539 -7.91 8.20 -10.70
N PRO A 540 -7.75 8.44 -12.00
CA PRO A 540 -7.69 9.80 -12.54
C PRO A 540 -8.90 10.66 -12.17
N TYR A 541 -10.08 10.04 -12.10
CA TYR A 541 -11.33 10.66 -11.66
C TYR A 541 -12.32 9.60 -11.17
N PHE A 542 -13.33 10.00 -10.43
CA PHE A 542 -14.39 9.09 -9.98
C PHE A 542 -15.24 8.55 -11.14
N SER A 543 -15.40 7.24 -11.16
CA SER A 543 -16.37 6.52 -11.98
C SER A 543 -16.78 5.26 -11.22
N ALA A 544 -18.06 5.09 -10.95
CA ALA A 544 -18.56 3.93 -10.20
C ALA A 544 -18.12 2.60 -10.82
N LYS A 545 -18.17 2.50 -12.16
CA LYS A 545 -17.71 1.30 -12.90
C LYS A 545 -16.22 1.01 -12.66
N VAL A 546 -15.38 2.03 -12.79
CA VAL A 546 -13.92 1.88 -12.64
C VAL A 546 -13.54 1.65 -11.18
N SER A 547 -14.25 2.30 -10.24
CA SER A 547 -14.06 2.07 -8.80
C SER A 547 -14.35 0.61 -8.41
N LEU A 548 -15.46 0.05 -8.87
CA LEU A 548 -15.81 -1.34 -8.59
C LEU A 548 -14.82 -2.32 -9.23
N ALA A 549 -14.34 -2.02 -10.44
CA ALA A 549 -13.29 -2.80 -11.09
C ALA A 549 -11.95 -2.72 -10.32
N CYS A 550 -11.58 -1.53 -9.83
CA CYS A 550 -10.39 -1.33 -9.01
C CYS A 550 -10.48 -2.13 -7.69
N ILE A 551 -11.63 -2.16 -7.03
CA ILE A 551 -11.84 -2.93 -5.80
C ILE A 551 -11.54 -4.40 -6.04
N ASN A 552 -12.06 -4.98 -7.12
CA ASN A 552 -11.80 -6.38 -7.47
C ASN A 552 -10.32 -6.62 -7.83
N GLN A 553 -9.79 -5.80 -8.75
CA GLN A 553 -8.46 -6.01 -9.32
C GLN A 553 -7.35 -5.79 -8.29
N GLU A 554 -7.47 -4.74 -7.49
CA GLU A 554 -6.44 -4.35 -6.53
C GLU A 554 -6.69 -4.85 -5.11
N ARG A 555 -7.79 -5.57 -4.87
CA ARG A 555 -8.15 -6.06 -3.52
C ARG A 555 -8.11 -4.92 -2.49
N ILE A 556 -8.87 -3.87 -2.79
CA ILE A 556 -8.88 -2.63 -1.99
C ILE A 556 -9.35 -2.91 -0.56
N THR A 557 -8.64 -2.38 0.43
CA THR A 557 -8.99 -2.50 1.85
C THR A 557 -9.69 -1.26 2.39
N CYS A 558 -9.48 -0.12 1.74
CA CYS A 558 -10.07 1.15 2.18
C CYS A 558 -10.24 2.13 1.02
N PHE A 559 -11.24 3.00 1.12
CA PHE A 559 -11.37 4.18 0.28
C PHE A 559 -12.14 5.28 0.99
N ASN A 560 -11.84 6.51 0.61
CA ASN A 560 -12.52 7.71 1.09
C ASN A 560 -13.47 8.25 0.02
N GLY A 561 -14.63 8.76 0.42
CA GLY A 561 -15.59 9.29 -0.53
C GLY A 561 -16.65 10.20 0.09
N VAL A 562 -17.29 10.98 -0.76
CA VAL A 562 -18.51 11.74 -0.40
C VAL A 562 -19.75 10.84 -0.56
N PRO A 563 -20.84 11.09 0.16
CA PRO A 563 -22.05 10.24 0.13
C PRO A 563 -22.53 9.89 -1.29
N THR A 564 -22.47 10.83 -2.23
CA THR A 564 -22.91 10.61 -3.62
C THR A 564 -22.08 9.56 -4.36
N MET A 565 -20.79 9.42 -4.04
CA MET A 565 -19.95 8.36 -4.61
C MET A 565 -20.40 6.98 -4.15
N PHE A 566 -20.68 6.82 -2.85
CA PHE A 566 -21.25 5.59 -2.30
C PHE A 566 -22.58 5.22 -2.95
N ILE A 567 -23.50 6.17 -3.07
CA ILE A 567 -24.81 5.99 -3.72
C ILE A 567 -24.62 5.55 -5.18
N ALA A 568 -23.71 6.19 -5.92
CA ALA A 568 -23.44 5.84 -7.31
C ALA A 568 -22.90 4.41 -7.45
N MET A 569 -22.02 3.98 -6.54
CA MET A 569 -21.48 2.61 -6.53
C MET A 569 -22.56 1.60 -6.14
N PHE A 570 -23.37 1.85 -5.10
CA PHE A 570 -24.47 0.98 -4.70
C PHE A 570 -25.50 0.72 -5.81
N ASN A 571 -25.75 1.73 -6.65
CA ASN A 571 -26.71 1.65 -7.75
C ASN A 571 -26.12 1.11 -9.05
N HIS A 572 -24.83 0.82 -9.12
CA HIS A 572 -24.20 0.34 -10.35
C HIS A 572 -24.48 -1.15 -10.56
N PRO A 573 -24.77 -1.60 -11.80
CA PRO A 573 -25.05 -3.03 -12.11
C PRO A 573 -23.95 -4.00 -11.67
N ASP A 574 -22.68 -3.57 -11.68
CA ASP A 574 -21.55 -4.41 -11.29
C ASP A 574 -21.33 -4.47 -9.78
N TYR A 575 -22.10 -3.70 -8.99
CA TYR A 575 -21.97 -3.72 -7.53
C TYR A 575 -22.10 -5.13 -6.93
N LYS A 576 -23.12 -5.87 -7.35
CA LYS A 576 -23.37 -7.25 -6.85
C LYS A 576 -22.32 -8.28 -7.28
N LYS A 577 -21.48 -7.95 -8.27
CA LYS A 577 -20.40 -8.80 -8.76
C LYS A 577 -19.05 -8.43 -8.13
N THR A 578 -19.02 -7.39 -7.33
CA THR A 578 -17.79 -6.86 -6.71
C THR A 578 -17.48 -7.62 -5.43
N ASP A 579 -16.24 -8.06 -5.29
CA ASP A 579 -15.73 -8.71 -4.08
C ASP A 579 -15.24 -7.68 -3.07
N PHE A 580 -16.04 -7.38 -2.08
CA PHE A 580 -15.69 -6.49 -0.97
C PHE A 580 -15.00 -7.18 0.20
N SER A 581 -14.63 -8.46 0.09
CA SER A 581 -14.11 -9.25 1.22
C SER A 581 -12.80 -8.72 1.82
N TYR A 582 -12.06 -7.91 1.08
CA TYR A 582 -10.84 -7.25 1.55
C TYR A 582 -11.09 -5.86 2.15
N MET A 583 -12.25 -5.28 1.86
CA MET A 583 -12.61 -3.95 2.36
C MET A 583 -12.81 -3.98 3.88
N ARG A 584 -12.34 -2.95 4.58
CA ARG A 584 -12.54 -2.83 6.02
C ARG A 584 -12.89 -1.43 6.48
N THR A 585 -12.30 -0.39 5.90
CA THR A 585 -12.44 0.98 6.42
C THR A 585 -12.51 2.02 5.29
N GLY A 586 -12.75 3.23 5.66
CA GLY A 586 -12.76 4.41 4.82
C GLY A 586 -13.47 5.57 5.51
N ILE A 587 -13.34 6.75 4.94
CA ILE A 587 -13.99 7.96 5.44
C ILE A 587 -15.18 8.30 4.54
N MET A 588 -16.35 8.48 5.15
CA MET A 588 -17.46 9.15 4.50
C MET A 588 -17.58 10.56 5.09
N ALA A 589 -17.33 11.60 4.28
CA ALA A 589 -17.30 12.99 4.72
C ALA A 589 -17.51 13.97 3.54
N GLY A 590 -17.26 15.26 3.76
CA GLY A 590 -17.33 16.32 2.74
C GLY A 590 -18.73 16.90 2.52
N SER A 591 -19.73 16.35 3.16
CA SER A 591 -21.11 16.88 3.27
C SER A 591 -21.81 16.18 4.44
N GLY A 592 -23.05 16.52 4.72
CA GLY A 592 -23.86 15.77 5.69
C GLY A 592 -23.96 14.29 5.28
N CYS A 593 -23.44 13.40 6.12
CA CYS A 593 -23.41 11.95 5.85
C CYS A 593 -24.68 11.31 6.43
N PRO A 594 -25.56 10.72 5.58
CA PRO A 594 -26.73 10.01 6.09
C PRO A 594 -26.30 8.78 6.93
N PRO A 595 -26.73 8.68 8.20
CA PRO A 595 -26.34 7.54 9.06
C PRO A 595 -26.68 6.18 8.46
N GLU A 596 -27.82 6.07 7.80
CA GLU A 596 -28.25 4.81 7.15
C GLU A 596 -27.35 4.40 5.98
N LEU A 597 -26.78 5.36 5.24
CA LEU A 597 -25.85 5.09 4.17
C LEU A 597 -24.52 4.55 4.73
N MET A 598 -24.03 5.13 5.83
CA MET A 598 -22.84 4.62 6.52
C MET A 598 -23.08 3.24 7.10
N ARG A 599 -24.24 3.02 7.77
CA ARG A 599 -24.59 1.68 8.28
C ARG A 599 -24.66 0.65 7.17
N ARG A 600 -25.21 1.01 6.01
CA ARG A 600 -25.25 0.13 4.85
C ARG A 600 -23.85 -0.22 4.36
N ALA A 601 -22.96 0.76 4.21
CA ALA A 601 -21.58 0.52 3.80
C ALA A 601 -20.81 -0.38 4.78
N ALA A 602 -21.15 -0.31 6.08
CA ALA A 602 -20.54 -1.12 7.12
C ALA A 602 -21.00 -2.59 7.14
N GLN A 603 -22.12 -2.94 6.49
CA GLN A 603 -22.64 -4.32 6.52
C GLN A 603 -21.68 -5.30 5.85
N PRO A 604 -21.46 -6.48 6.44
CA PRO A 604 -20.57 -7.51 5.89
C PRO A 604 -21.00 -8.04 4.51
N ASP A 605 -22.30 -8.03 4.24
CA ASP A 605 -22.90 -8.46 2.97
C ASP A 605 -23.10 -7.33 1.95
N GLU A 606 -22.67 -6.11 2.29
CA GLU A 606 -22.67 -4.94 1.41
C GLU A 606 -21.22 -4.55 1.09
N MET A 607 -20.73 -3.34 1.45
CA MET A 607 -19.35 -2.93 1.16
C MET A 607 -18.31 -3.46 2.16
N HIS A 608 -18.72 -4.16 3.19
CA HIS A 608 -17.85 -4.73 4.22
C HIS A 608 -16.93 -3.69 4.91
N MET A 609 -17.31 -2.41 4.91
CA MET A 609 -16.56 -1.33 5.58
C MET A 609 -16.88 -1.30 7.08
N THR A 610 -16.61 -2.41 7.76
CA THR A 610 -16.95 -2.60 9.18
C THR A 610 -16.37 -1.52 10.09
N ASP A 611 -15.26 -0.92 9.68
CA ASP A 611 -14.51 0.11 10.37
C ASP A 611 -14.65 1.50 9.70
N ILE A 612 -15.76 1.75 8.98
CA ILE A 612 -16.02 3.06 8.37
C ILE A 612 -16.07 4.16 9.43
N VAL A 613 -15.50 5.32 9.13
CA VAL A 613 -15.37 6.45 10.05
C VAL A 613 -15.87 7.76 9.43
N SER A 614 -16.12 8.74 10.27
CA SER A 614 -16.51 10.09 9.88
C SER A 614 -15.49 11.12 10.39
N VAL A 615 -15.27 12.19 9.64
CA VAL A 615 -14.38 13.29 9.97
C VAL A 615 -15.07 14.63 9.71
N TYR A 616 -14.77 15.61 10.55
CA TYR A 616 -15.21 16.99 10.36
C TYR A 616 -14.05 17.97 10.44
N GLY A 617 -14.12 18.99 9.60
CA GLY A 617 -13.18 20.09 9.53
C GLY A 617 -13.27 20.85 8.22
N GLN A 618 -12.31 21.69 7.97
CA GLN A 618 -12.23 22.58 6.79
C GLN A 618 -10.78 22.72 6.33
N THR A 619 -10.57 23.24 5.13
CA THR A 619 -9.20 23.39 4.58
C THR A 619 -8.29 24.17 5.53
N GLU A 620 -8.82 25.16 6.22
CA GLU A 620 -8.14 26.01 7.20
C GLU A 620 -7.70 25.25 8.46
N SER A 621 -8.23 24.03 8.68
CA SER A 621 -7.83 23.12 9.76
C SER A 621 -7.07 21.86 9.28
N ALA A 622 -6.48 21.87 8.11
CA ALA A 622 -5.52 20.94 7.52
C ALA A 622 -5.93 19.48 7.14
N PRO A 623 -7.18 19.03 6.97
CA PRO A 623 -8.47 19.64 7.23
C PRO A 623 -9.19 19.14 8.48
N GLY A 624 -8.63 18.15 9.21
CA GLY A 624 -9.33 17.44 10.28
C GLY A 624 -9.29 18.18 11.62
N SER A 625 -10.42 18.38 12.24
CA SER A 625 -10.51 18.85 13.63
C SER A 625 -11.02 17.75 14.55
N THR A 626 -12.04 17.00 14.11
CA THR A 626 -12.59 15.85 14.84
C THR A 626 -12.74 14.66 13.92
N MET A 627 -12.71 13.47 14.47
CA MET A 627 -12.90 12.22 13.74
C MET A 627 -13.29 11.11 14.70
N SER A 628 -14.15 10.18 14.28
CA SER A 628 -14.35 8.90 14.97
C SER A 628 -13.18 7.94 14.69
N ALA A 629 -13.00 6.94 15.53
CA ALA A 629 -11.97 5.90 15.33
C ALA A 629 -12.58 4.56 14.93
N CYS A 630 -11.82 3.70 14.28
CA CYS A 630 -12.25 2.35 13.88
C CYS A 630 -12.77 1.50 15.06
N GLY A 631 -12.21 1.70 16.26
CA GLY A 631 -12.62 1.00 17.48
C GLY A 631 -13.92 1.51 18.13
N ASP A 632 -14.45 2.64 17.69
CA ASP A 632 -15.66 3.21 18.25
C ASP A 632 -16.91 2.40 17.87
N PRO A 633 -17.95 2.41 18.70
CA PRO A 633 -19.25 1.83 18.33
C PRO A 633 -19.78 2.38 17.02
N LEU A 634 -20.37 1.52 16.18
CA LEU A 634 -20.89 1.93 14.85
C LEU A 634 -21.90 3.09 14.95
N ASP A 635 -22.75 3.10 15.97
CA ASP A 635 -23.73 4.17 16.17
C ASP A 635 -23.07 5.53 16.41
N LEU A 636 -21.98 5.56 17.17
CA LEU A 636 -21.20 6.79 17.37
C LEU A 636 -20.60 7.27 16.04
N ARG A 637 -19.98 6.36 15.28
CA ARG A 637 -19.35 6.67 13.98
C ARG A 637 -20.34 7.17 12.94
N CYS A 638 -21.59 6.68 12.97
CA CYS A 638 -22.62 7.06 12.02
C CYS A 638 -23.39 8.33 12.39
N ASN A 639 -23.53 8.63 13.70
CA ASN A 639 -24.38 9.73 14.17
C ASN A 639 -23.60 10.94 14.66
N THR A 640 -22.26 10.87 14.73
CA THR A 640 -21.41 11.98 15.16
C THR A 640 -20.22 12.14 14.21
N VAL A 641 -19.50 13.24 14.37
CA VAL A 641 -18.22 13.50 13.71
C VAL A 641 -17.02 13.12 14.60
N GLY A 642 -17.28 12.30 15.62
CA GLY A 642 -16.27 11.83 16.56
C GLY A 642 -15.84 12.90 17.56
N TYR A 643 -14.58 12.87 17.94
CA TYR A 643 -13.97 13.75 18.95
C TYR A 643 -12.66 14.36 18.42
N ALA A 644 -12.19 15.42 19.10
CA ALA A 644 -11.00 16.15 18.70
C ALA A 644 -9.79 15.22 18.49
N PHE A 645 -8.95 15.54 17.52
CA PHE A 645 -7.64 14.89 17.39
C PHE A 645 -6.74 15.22 18.57
N PRO A 646 -5.69 14.41 18.85
CA PRO A 646 -4.72 14.71 19.88
C PRO A 646 -4.14 16.13 19.70
N HIS A 647 -4.01 16.87 20.80
CA HIS A 647 -3.51 18.25 20.80
C HIS A 647 -4.34 19.26 20.00
N ILE A 648 -5.60 18.97 19.76
CA ILE A 648 -6.60 19.92 19.23
C ILE A 648 -7.64 20.17 20.31
N GLU A 649 -7.91 21.45 20.56
CA GLU A 649 -9.00 21.91 21.40
C GLU A 649 -10.18 22.29 20.53
N CYS A 650 -11.40 21.93 20.93
CA CYS A 650 -12.63 22.25 20.24
C CYS A 650 -13.63 22.87 21.22
N LYS A 651 -14.36 23.87 20.77
CA LYS A 651 -15.50 24.46 21.49
C LYS A 651 -16.59 24.87 20.53
N VAL A 652 -17.79 25.07 21.06
CA VAL A 652 -18.93 25.65 20.33
C VAL A 652 -19.30 26.94 21.04
N ILE A 653 -19.41 28.03 20.30
CA ILE A 653 -19.72 29.37 20.82
C ILE A 653 -20.98 29.91 20.24
N ASP A 654 -21.61 30.82 20.97
CA ASP A 654 -22.63 31.70 20.43
C ASP A 654 -21.97 32.75 19.52
N PRO A 655 -22.31 32.80 18.22
CA PRO A 655 -21.64 33.71 17.28
C PRO A 655 -21.92 35.20 17.55
N GLU A 656 -22.94 35.55 18.34
CA GLU A 656 -23.25 36.95 18.69
C GLU A 656 -22.47 37.41 19.93
N THR A 657 -22.34 36.55 20.94
CA THR A 657 -21.68 36.89 22.19
C THR A 657 -20.24 36.45 22.28
N GLY A 658 -19.84 35.42 21.49
CA GLY A 658 -18.51 34.79 21.57
C GLY A 658 -18.33 33.87 22.78
N GLU A 659 -19.36 33.71 23.60
CA GLU A 659 -19.30 32.83 24.78
C GLU A 659 -19.54 31.37 24.42
N GLU A 660 -18.91 30.46 25.14
CA GLU A 660 -19.08 29.02 24.96
C GLU A 660 -20.50 28.61 25.38
N VAL A 661 -21.17 27.83 24.51
CA VAL A 661 -22.54 27.36 24.76
C VAL A 661 -22.53 26.02 25.50
N PRO A 662 -23.57 25.72 26.30
CA PRO A 662 -23.70 24.41 26.94
C PRO A 662 -23.85 23.27 25.93
N ASP A 663 -23.50 22.04 26.36
CA ASP A 663 -23.69 20.83 25.58
C ASP A 663 -25.15 20.69 25.07
N GLY A 664 -25.28 20.34 23.78
CA GLY A 664 -26.57 20.18 23.10
C GLY A 664 -27.16 21.49 22.54
N VAL A 665 -26.51 22.62 22.73
CA VAL A 665 -26.90 23.91 22.14
C VAL A 665 -26.13 24.15 20.84
N ASN A 666 -26.82 24.55 19.78
CA ASN A 666 -26.19 24.86 18.50
C ASN A 666 -25.40 26.16 18.58
N GLY A 667 -24.27 26.23 17.90
CA GLY A 667 -23.43 27.42 17.83
C GLY A 667 -22.38 27.28 16.73
N GLU A 668 -21.46 28.24 16.69
CA GLU A 668 -20.28 28.18 15.82
C GLU A 668 -19.22 27.26 16.39
N PHE A 669 -18.75 26.32 15.56
CA PHE A 669 -17.65 25.45 15.94
C PHE A 669 -16.31 26.19 15.82
N CYS A 670 -15.49 26.09 16.85
CA CYS A 670 -14.15 26.63 16.86
C CYS A 670 -13.15 25.54 17.22
N SER A 671 -11.98 25.53 16.55
CA SER A 671 -10.88 24.63 16.87
C SER A 671 -9.55 25.38 17.01
N ARG A 672 -8.64 24.81 17.82
CA ARG A 672 -7.29 25.35 18.03
C ARG A 672 -6.31 24.21 18.18
N GLY A 673 -5.20 24.25 17.45
CA GLY A 673 -4.16 23.23 17.59
C GLY A 673 -3.16 23.25 16.43
N TYR A 674 -2.42 22.14 16.32
CA TYR A 674 -1.39 21.97 15.29
C TYR A 674 -1.95 22.07 13.85
N ASN A 675 -3.23 21.82 13.66
CA ASN A 675 -3.92 21.79 12.38
C ASN A 675 -4.33 23.18 11.86
N THR A 676 -4.31 24.21 12.69
CA THR A 676 -4.69 25.57 12.29
C THR A 676 -3.73 26.11 11.22
N MET A 677 -4.27 26.59 10.11
CA MET A 677 -3.52 27.17 8.98
C MET A 677 -2.61 28.30 9.43
N LYS A 678 -1.55 28.55 8.67
CA LYS A 678 -0.68 29.72 8.90
C LYS A 678 -1.37 31.06 8.56
N GLY A 679 -2.40 31.01 7.70
CA GLY A 679 -3.20 32.15 7.26
C GLY A 679 -3.55 32.06 5.78
N TYR A 680 -4.25 33.07 5.28
CA TYR A 680 -4.53 33.25 3.86
C TYR A 680 -3.43 34.05 3.19
N TYR A 681 -2.89 33.55 2.09
CA TYR A 681 -1.79 34.20 1.37
C TYR A 681 -2.18 35.57 0.86
N LYS A 682 -1.42 36.62 1.24
CA LYS A 682 -1.67 38.05 0.92
C LYS A 682 -3.02 38.60 1.43
N MET A 683 -3.64 37.97 2.42
CA MET A 683 -4.94 38.38 2.96
C MET A 683 -4.92 38.46 4.50
N PRO A 684 -4.17 39.41 5.08
CA PRO A 684 -4.02 39.49 6.56
C PRO A 684 -5.33 39.80 7.28
N GLU A 685 -6.19 40.63 6.72
CA GLU A 685 -7.49 40.99 7.31
C GLU A 685 -8.43 39.78 7.34
N ALA A 686 -8.50 39.01 6.23
CA ALA A 686 -9.29 37.79 6.19
C ALA A 686 -8.74 36.72 7.15
N THR A 687 -7.42 36.67 7.32
CA THR A 687 -6.78 35.79 8.29
C THR A 687 -7.20 36.15 9.72
N ALA A 688 -7.12 37.44 10.08
CA ALA A 688 -7.48 37.92 11.41
C ALA A 688 -8.97 37.77 11.73
N ALA A 689 -9.83 37.76 10.70
CA ALA A 689 -11.27 37.53 10.85
C ALA A 689 -11.61 36.03 11.03
N THR A 690 -10.71 35.13 10.61
CA THR A 690 -10.95 33.67 10.64
C THR A 690 -10.19 32.99 11.79
N VAL A 691 -8.99 33.48 12.14
CA VAL A 691 -8.21 33.00 13.26
C VAL A 691 -8.05 34.16 14.24
N ASP A 692 -8.58 34.01 15.43
CA ASP A 692 -8.53 35.06 16.45
C ASP A 692 -7.14 35.19 17.11
N LYS A 693 -6.99 36.17 18.01
CA LYS A 693 -5.73 36.46 18.69
C LYS A 693 -5.28 35.35 19.65
N GLU A 694 -6.20 34.49 20.06
CA GLU A 694 -5.94 33.33 20.94
C GLU A 694 -5.64 32.07 20.13
N GLY A 695 -5.68 32.15 18.81
CA GLY A 695 -5.40 31.06 17.87
C GLY A 695 -6.61 30.17 17.60
N TRP A 696 -7.82 30.57 17.96
CA TRP A 696 -9.04 29.85 17.61
C TRP A 696 -9.40 30.10 16.15
N LEU A 697 -9.57 29.01 15.42
CA LEU A 697 -10.12 29.00 14.08
C LEU A 697 -11.64 28.93 14.16
N HIS A 698 -12.31 29.90 13.60
CA HIS A 698 -13.75 30.02 13.51
C HIS A 698 -14.27 29.36 12.23
N SER A 699 -15.28 28.48 12.34
CA SER A 699 -15.80 27.75 11.18
C SER A 699 -16.69 28.59 10.28
N GLY A 700 -17.29 29.64 10.79
CA GLY A 700 -18.19 30.53 10.11
C GLY A 700 -19.67 30.10 10.14
#